data_22db22cbaff2efb72dc930d7184d4b2a
#
_entry.id   22db22cbaff2efb72dc930d7184d4b2a
#
_cell.length_a   1.000
_cell.length_b   1.000
_cell.length_c   1.000
_cell.angle_alpha   90.00
_cell.angle_beta   90.00
_cell.angle_gamma   90.00
#
_symmetry.space_group_name_H-M   'P 1'
#
loop_
_entity.id
_entity.type
_entity.pdbx_description
1 polymer ?
#
loop_
_entity_poly.entity_id
_entity_poly.type
_entity_poly.pdbx_seq_one_letter_code
_entity_poly.pdbx_strand_id
1 'polypeptide(L)'
;MIKRFWKGLTDSSAGFSRRQYLIENSPYHAYPSFIGHNGKYATILQLYVRPGSNRHLSYREVITFIPTSTLKGVQLHLLEDTALIKDDEKKKLIQKNATMNKAVLEDTERHEGRKKEDNQSMKNQRYWSAVDYNDYEMIIDSAIPVVVFRWRLVVIGNSRADIDNQISAINTVLAQQHDGAKWDALPGETMGNFTGMFAPIEKTRFNMTSPGNVYSGLNLSVSSGLADPHGVPIGGDNFSLAANTAYFDFEKFTKKQAMIAMPRNSEITQYHSKETIVQPPVPSLAAQYAANQFVCYDHRVHHIVLNDFDYFEKGRYFRPLETEKIFARYDVAQMTINPLQGFGDIKDVVDIHARLINKIVNIFNIMQDFNLNNSDRAAILAVVQAFYFNQGYWRTDADKHPELTRIVGIKHPETYATLVDLLSSFTTLGKRAANQNRELKADRIDTLQALLEQSLSSFTSILGRTTSIEPTDAIQVYYEFDKISSKRIKQIQFINILDYIIYTAKPGDVVIIHGYDQVNKQVADMAYDTIKAAEDHGIRFIFTFDSLSSPTENAGKLNDMFTMQETYYKDLDTDVDWSFIGRALPREMTLVQHALNQDLGPAITDMMQRKTKNQVLVHRHVDQVNNFIGLFMLL
;
A
#
# COMPACT_ATOMS: atom_id res chain seq x y z
N MET A 1 15.11 -21.87 6.96
CA MET A 1 14.57 -20.51 6.89
C MET A 1 13.30 -20.35 7.70
N ILE A 2 12.29 -21.21 7.58
CA ILE A 2 11.12 -21.19 8.47
C ILE A 2 11.54 -21.22 9.95
N LYS A 3 12.47 -22.09 10.37
CA LYS A 3 13.01 -22.08 11.74
C LYS A 3 13.78 -20.79 12.12
N ARG A 4 14.42 -20.10 11.17
CA ARG A 4 15.03 -18.78 11.40
C ARG A 4 13.99 -17.66 11.45
N PHE A 5 12.98 -17.78 10.62
CA PHE A 5 11.82 -16.90 10.62
C PHE A 5 11.06 -16.99 11.96
N TRP A 6 10.80 -18.21 12.43
CA TRP A 6 10.19 -18.44 13.75
C TRP A 6 11.12 -18.05 14.92
N LYS A 7 12.43 -18.22 14.78
CA LYS A 7 13.39 -17.87 15.82
C LYS A 7 13.54 -16.35 16.00
N GLY A 8 13.45 -15.57 14.92
CA GLY A 8 13.39 -14.11 14.99
C GLY A 8 12.10 -13.58 15.63
N LEU A 9 11.02 -14.40 15.65
CA LEU A 9 9.75 -14.09 16.28
C LEU A 9 9.71 -14.44 17.79
N THR A 10 10.55 -15.39 18.23
CA THR A 10 10.57 -15.89 19.61
C THR A 10 11.65 -15.30 20.50
N ASP A 11 12.67 -14.64 19.93
CA ASP A 11 13.79 -14.08 20.69
C ASP A 11 13.56 -12.65 21.24
N SER A 12 12.38 -12.06 21.02
CA SER A 12 12.02 -10.85 21.74
C SER A 12 11.37 -11.22 23.07
N SER A 13 12.09 -11.09 24.14
CA SER A 13 11.64 -11.26 25.53
C SER A 13 10.58 -10.25 26.00
N ALA A 14 9.90 -9.59 25.09
CA ALA A 14 8.84 -8.65 25.36
C ALA A 14 7.69 -8.83 24.37
N GLY A 15 6.73 -9.66 24.76
CA GLY A 15 5.40 -9.64 24.17
C GLY A 15 5.25 -10.34 22.82
N PHE A 16 4.08 -10.84 22.59
CA PHE A 16 3.52 -11.33 21.34
C PHE A 16 3.94 -10.47 20.15
N SER A 17 4.63 -11.03 19.15
CA SER A 17 4.95 -10.24 17.96
C SER A 17 3.65 -9.89 17.24
N ARG A 18 3.51 -8.64 16.81
CA ARG A 18 2.35 -8.12 16.07
C ARG A 18 1.99 -9.01 14.87
N ARG A 19 3.01 -9.56 14.21
CA ARG A 19 2.87 -10.46 13.07
C ARG A 19 2.29 -11.82 13.45
N GLN A 20 2.69 -12.38 14.56
CA GLN A 20 2.15 -13.64 15.08
C GLN A 20 0.69 -13.48 15.47
N TYR A 21 0.33 -12.35 16.07
CA TYR A 21 -1.04 -12.02 16.39
C TYR A 21 -1.94 -11.91 15.15
N LEU A 22 -1.48 -11.28 14.08
CA LEU A 22 -2.20 -11.19 12.82
C LEU A 22 -2.43 -12.57 12.19
N ILE A 23 -1.48 -13.49 12.32
CA ILE A 23 -1.61 -14.86 11.81
C ILE A 23 -2.57 -15.68 12.69
N GLU A 24 -2.45 -15.60 14.01
CA GLU A 24 -3.27 -16.40 14.94
C GLU A 24 -4.73 -15.95 14.99
N ASN A 25 -4.99 -14.67 14.78
CA ASN A 25 -6.35 -14.10 14.74
C ASN A 25 -6.86 -13.87 13.32
N SER A 26 -6.24 -14.53 12.33
CA SER A 26 -6.71 -14.47 10.94
C SER A 26 -8.14 -15.00 10.84
N PRO A 27 -9.03 -14.29 10.12
CA PRO A 27 -10.39 -14.79 9.85
C PRO A 27 -10.42 -15.99 8.92
N TYR A 28 -9.25 -16.52 8.52
CA TYR A 28 -9.11 -17.68 7.68
C TYR A 28 -9.21 -18.97 8.49
N HIS A 29 -10.06 -19.88 8.04
CA HIS A 29 -10.18 -21.22 8.61
C HIS A 29 -9.41 -22.21 7.75
N ALA A 30 -8.34 -22.79 8.29
CA ALA A 30 -7.54 -23.79 7.61
C ALA A 30 -8.12 -25.19 7.84
N TYR A 31 -8.34 -25.90 6.73
CA TYR A 31 -8.71 -27.31 6.68
C TYR A 31 -7.56 -28.11 6.03
N PRO A 32 -7.54 -29.44 6.13
CA PRO A 32 -6.41 -30.21 5.57
C PRO A 32 -6.10 -29.97 4.10
N SER A 33 -7.10 -29.70 3.26
CA SER A 33 -6.95 -29.52 1.82
C SER A 33 -7.48 -28.21 1.27
N PHE A 34 -8.04 -27.33 2.11
CA PHE A 34 -8.57 -26.04 1.67
C PHE A 34 -8.59 -25.02 2.81
N ILE A 35 -8.77 -23.77 2.46
CA ILE A 35 -8.90 -22.62 3.36
C ILE A 35 -10.28 -22.01 3.14
N GLY A 36 -11.00 -21.72 4.21
CA GLY A 36 -12.28 -21.01 4.18
C GLY A 36 -12.12 -19.57 4.67
N HIS A 37 -12.76 -18.62 3.97
CA HIS A 37 -12.82 -17.23 4.36
C HIS A 37 -14.11 -16.60 3.81
N ASN A 38 -14.90 -15.96 4.67
CA ASN A 38 -16.10 -15.20 4.30
C ASN A 38 -17.05 -15.96 3.35
N GLY A 39 -17.29 -17.24 3.61
CA GLY A 39 -18.17 -18.07 2.79
C GLY A 39 -17.58 -18.50 1.44
N LYS A 40 -16.32 -18.17 1.17
CA LYS A 40 -15.54 -18.71 0.04
C LYS A 40 -14.52 -19.73 0.53
N TYR A 41 -14.16 -20.62 -0.37
CA TYR A 41 -13.16 -21.65 -0.13
C TYR A 41 -12.07 -21.54 -1.18
N ALA A 42 -10.83 -21.79 -0.77
CA ALA A 42 -9.68 -21.81 -1.68
C ALA A 42 -8.84 -23.05 -1.42
N THR A 43 -8.29 -23.62 -2.47
CA THR A 43 -7.25 -24.64 -2.39
C THR A 43 -6.08 -24.27 -3.25
N ILE A 44 -4.89 -24.74 -2.89
CA ILE A 44 -3.66 -24.52 -3.64
C ILE A 44 -3.18 -25.88 -4.12
N LEU A 45 -3.24 -26.09 -5.43
CA LEU A 45 -2.81 -27.31 -6.07
C LEU A 45 -1.36 -27.18 -6.51
N GLN A 46 -0.65 -28.28 -6.45
CA GLN A 46 0.70 -28.42 -7.01
C GLN A 46 0.65 -29.39 -8.17
N LEU A 47 1.48 -29.13 -9.19
CA LEU A 47 1.63 -30.07 -10.30
C LEU A 47 2.46 -31.27 -9.83
N TYR A 48 1.87 -32.43 -9.90
CA TYR A 48 2.53 -33.70 -9.65
C TYR A 48 2.76 -34.44 -10.97
N VAL A 49 4.01 -34.84 -11.21
CA VAL A 49 4.37 -35.67 -12.36
C VAL A 49 4.88 -37.03 -11.84
N ARG A 50 4.25 -38.11 -12.26
CA ARG A 50 4.64 -39.44 -11.83
C ARG A 50 6.04 -39.76 -12.39
N PRO A 51 6.98 -40.19 -11.55
CA PRO A 51 8.30 -40.61 -12.02
C PRO A 51 8.17 -41.82 -12.99
N GLY A 52 8.86 -41.75 -14.12
CA GLY A 52 8.86 -42.83 -15.09
C GLY A 52 7.70 -42.86 -16.09
N SER A 53 6.87 -41.83 -16.13
CA SER A 53 5.91 -41.67 -17.22
C SER A 53 6.65 -41.45 -18.54
N ASN A 54 6.32 -42.27 -19.55
CA ASN A 54 7.06 -42.38 -20.82
C ASN A 54 6.86 -41.25 -21.82
N ARG A 55 6.29 -40.13 -21.41
CA ARG A 55 6.02 -39.00 -22.30
C ARG A 55 6.70 -37.74 -21.75
N HIS A 56 7.42 -37.08 -22.63
CA HIS A 56 7.93 -35.75 -22.32
C HIS A 56 6.77 -34.82 -22.02
N LEU A 57 6.69 -34.36 -20.78
CA LEU A 57 5.70 -33.37 -20.38
C LEU A 57 6.14 -32.01 -20.95
N SER A 58 5.42 -31.52 -21.95
CA SER A 58 5.57 -30.14 -22.37
C SER A 58 4.93 -29.24 -21.32
N TYR A 59 5.74 -28.46 -20.62
CA TYR A 59 5.23 -27.51 -19.63
C TYR A 59 4.23 -26.53 -20.24
N ARG A 60 4.45 -26.13 -21.50
CA ARG A 60 3.50 -25.28 -22.22
C ARG A 60 2.13 -25.93 -22.37
N GLU A 61 2.11 -27.23 -22.66
CA GLU A 61 0.85 -27.99 -22.76
C GLU A 61 0.14 -28.06 -21.42
N VAL A 62 0.85 -28.31 -20.32
CA VAL A 62 0.23 -28.35 -18.96
C VAL A 62 -0.51 -27.06 -18.66
N ILE A 63 0.00 -25.93 -19.07
CA ILE A 63 -0.62 -24.62 -18.82
C ILE A 63 -1.78 -24.38 -19.78
N THR A 64 -1.65 -24.77 -21.06
CA THR A 64 -2.74 -24.62 -22.04
C THR A 64 -3.93 -25.51 -21.71
N PHE A 65 -3.75 -26.58 -20.97
CA PHE A 65 -4.84 -27.46 -20.52
C PHE A 65 -5.54 -27.00 -19.24
N ILE A 66 -5.06 -25.96 -18.58
CA ILE A 66 -5.85 -25.30 -17.55
C ILE A 66 -7.04 -24.65 -18.27
N PRO A 67 -8.28 -25.13 -18.06
CA PRO A 67 -9.41 -24.66 -18.83
C PRO A 67 -9.60 -23.17 -18.59
N THR A 68 -9.62 -22.41 -19.67
CA THR A 68 -9.93 -20.99 -19.67
C THR A 68 -11.40 -20.72 -19.29
N SER A 69 -12.28 -21.73 -19.47
CA SER A 69 -13.65 -21.69 -18.99
C SER A 69 -13.72 -22.29 -17.59
N THR A 70 -13.84 -21.44 -16.60
CA THR A 70 -14.11 -21.87 -15.23
C THR A 70 -15.59 -22.23 -15.06
N LEU A 71 -15.88 -23.19 -14.19
CA LEU A 71 -17.25 -23.44 -13.74
C LEU A 71 -17.80 -22.15 -13.11
N LYS A 72 -19.11 -21.93 -13.27
CA LYS A 72 -19.76 -20.71 -12.73
C LYS A 72 -19.49 -20.59 -11.23
N GLY A 73 -18.91 -19.45 -10.83
CA GLY A 73 -18.58 -19.17 -9.41
C GLY A 73 -17.23 -19.70 -8.96
N VAL A 74 -16.42 -20.27 -9.84
CA VAL A 74 -15.03 -20.69 -9.54
C VAL A 74 -14.05 -19.74 -10.24
N GLN A 75 -12.95 -19.43 -9.55
CA GLN A 75 -11.83 -18.65 -10.07
C GLN A 75 -10.57 -19.51 -10.05
N LEU A 76 -9.73 -19.36 -11.07
CA LEU A 76 -8.44 -20.04 -11.18
C LEU A 76 -7.34 -19.01 -11.30
N HIS A 77 -6.27 -19.21 -10.51
CA HIS A 77 -5.07 -18.37 -10.57
C HIS A 77 -3.85 -19.26 -10.62
N LEU A 78 -3.07 -19.16 -11.69
CA LEU A 78 -1.77 -19.82 -11.77
C LEU A 78 -0.73 -18.95 -11.11
N LEU A 79 -0.06 -19.48 -10.09
CA LEU A 79 1.08 -18.87 -9.43
C LEU A 79 2.36 -19.53 -9.90
N GLU A 80 3.33 -18.73 -10.28
CA GLU A 80 4.65 -19.17 -10.64
C GLU A 80 5.68 -18.53 -9.72
N ASP A 81 6.47 -19.38 -9.07
CA ASP A 81 7.64 -18.96 -8.32
C ASP A 81 8.88 -19.33 -9.13
N THR A 82 9.81 -18.40 -9.27
CA THR A 82 11.05 -18.63 -10.03
C THR A 82 12.27 -18.14 -9.29
N ALA A 83 13.40 -18.82 -9.50
CA ALA A 83 14.70 -18.34 -9.07
C ALA A 83 15.79 -18.83 -10.03
N LEU A 84 16.89 -18.09 -10.11
CA LEU A 84 18.08 -18.56 -10.82
C LEU A 84 18.93 -19.42 -9.89
N ILE A 85 19.40 -20.56 -10.41
CA ILE A 85 20.37 -21.40 -9.70
C ILE A 85 21.75 -20.74 -9.80
N LYS A 86 22.42 -20.63 -8.66
CA LYS A 86 23.82 -20.14 -8.60
C LYS A 86 24.77 -21.15 -9.28
N ASP A 87 25.84 -20.65 -9.87
CA ASP A 87 26.80 -21.49 -10.63
C ASP A 87 27.37 -22.67 -9.83
N ASP A 88 27.61 -22.50 -8.54
CA ASP A 88 28.11 -23.59 -7.68
C ASP A 88 27.05 -24.69 -7.45
N GLU A 89 25.77 -24.34 -7.38
CA GLU A 89 24.68 -25.30 -7.26
C GLU A 89 24.39 -25.96 -8.61
N LYS A 90 24.51 -25.21 -9.70
CA LYS A 90 24.44 -25.70 -11.07
C LYS A 90 25.44 -26.83 -11.33
N LYS A 91 26.72 -26.61 -10.98
CA LYS A 91 27.79 -27.63 -11.10
C LYS A 91 27.46 -28.89 -10.28
N LYS A 92 26.94 -28.75 -9.07
CA LYS A 92 26.56 -29.91 -8.22
C LYS A 92 25.41 -30.73 -8.81
N LEU A 93 24.42 -30.07 -9.43
CA LEU A 93 23.31 -30.76 -10.11
C LEU A 93 23.81 -31.61 -11.29
N ILE A 94 24.74 -31.07 -12.07
CA ILE A 94 25.35 -31.76 -13.22
C ILE A 94 26.18 -32.97 -12.75
N GLN A 95 27.12 -32.75 -11.84
CA GLN A 95 28.07 -33.78 -11.42
C GLN A 95 27.40 -35.02 -10.83
N LYS A 96 26.36 -34.82 -10.00
CA LYS A 96 25.66 -35.94 -9.35
C LYS A 96 24.95 -36.85 -10.36
N ASN A 97 24.43 -36.30 -11.43
CA ASN A 97 23.62 -37.04 -12.40
C ASN A 97 24.43 -37.52 -13.60
N ALA A 98 25.46 -36.76 -14.01
CA ALA A 98 26.37 -37.16 -15.09
C ALA A 98 27.08 -38.47 -14.81
N THR A 99 27.60 -38.66 -13.60
CA THR A 99 28.27 -39.89 -13.19
C THR A 99 27.33 -41.10 -13.27
N MET A 100 26.08 -40.93 -12.88
CA MET A 100 25.07 -42.00 -12.89
C MET A 100 24.64 -42.35 -14.31
N ASN A 101 24.45 -41.39 -15.19
CA ASN A 101 24.06 -41.60 -16.58
C ASN A 101 25.20 -42.15 -17.46
N LYS A 102 26.44 -41.72 -17.22
CA LYS A 102 27.60 -42.26 -17.87
C LYS A 102 27.77 -43.77 -17.56
N ALA A 103 27.58 -44.15 -16.30
CA ALA A 103 27.57 -45.56 -15.90
C ALA A 103 26.45 -46.36 -16.58
N VAL A 104 25.26 -45.80 -16.74
CA VAL A 104 24.11 -46.44 -17.44
C VAL A 104 24.40 -46.58 -18.95
N LEU A 105 25.01 -45.58 -19.60
CA LEU A 105 25.42 -45.64 -21.01
C LEU A 105 26.47 -46.71 -21.23
N GLU A 106 27.54 -46.71 -20.43
CA GLU A 106 28.63 -47.70 -20.51
C GLU A 106 28.14 -49.12 -20.25
N ASP A 107 27.18 -49.31 -19.32
CA ASP A 107 26.59 -50.60 -19.04
C ASP A 107 25.68 -51.06 -20.20
N THR A 108 24.96 -50.16 -20.83
CA THR A 108 24.11 -50.44 -21.99
C THR A 108 24.96 -50.83 -23.19
N GLU A 109 26.07 -50.11 -23.49
CA GLU A 109 27.01 -50.45 -24.56
C GLU A 109 27.72 -51.80 -24.33
N ARG A 110 28.10 -52.12 -23.08
CA ARG A 110 28.74 -53.42 -22.74
C ARG A 110 27.79 -54.58 -22.85
N HIS A 111 26.49 -54.39 -22.71
CA HIS A 111 25.48 -55.44 -22.74
C HIS A 111 24.83 -55.66 -24.11
N GLU A 112 24.99 -54.72 -25.07
CA GLU A 112 24.52 -54.86 -26.44
C GLU A 112 25.14 -56.06 -27.18
N GLY A 113 26.33 -56.50 -26.76
CA GLY A 113 27.02 -57.65 -27.33
C GLY A 113 26.54 -59.02 -26.85
N ARG A 114 25.63 -59.17 -25.87
CA ARG A 114 25.43 -60.45 -25.17
C ARG A 114 24.03 -61.05 -25.14
N LYS A 115 22.95 -60.35 -25.47
CA LYS A 115 21.60 -60.97 -25.51
C LYS A 115 20.71 -60.33 -26.57
N LYS A 116 20.39 -61.09 -27.58
CA LYS A 116 19.19 -60.90 -28.41
C LYS A 116 17.99 -61.40 -27.59
N GLU A 117 16.92 -60.62 -27.60
CA GLU A 117 15.63 -60.94 -27.00
C GLU A 117 15.51 -60.63 -25.52
N ASP A 118 15.20 -59.42 -25.21
CA ASP A 118 14.13 -59.00 -24.28
C ASP A 118 14.20 -57.49 -24.09
N ASN A 119 13.04 -56.83 -24.25
CA ASN A 119 12.80 -55.40 -23.95
C ASN A 119 13.53 -54.36 -24.77
N GLN A 120 13.44 -54.43 -26.10
CA GLN A 120 13.94 -53.38 -27.01
C GLN A 120 13.34 -51.99 -26.71
N SER A 121 12.10 -51.97 -26.20
CA SER A 121 11.43 -50.71 -25.79
C SER A 121 12.10 -50.06 -24.56
N MET A 122 12.46 -50.87 -23.54
CA MET A 122 13.12 -50.35 -22.34
C MET A 122 14.57 -49.89 -22.61
N LYS A 123 15.29 -50.62 -23.54
CA LYS A 123 16.64 -50.22 -23.96
C LYS A 123 16.60 -48.87 -24.71
N ASN A 124 15.70 -48.77 -25.69
CA ASN A 124 15.50 -47.51 -26.42
C ASN A 124 15.14 -46.35 -25.49
N GLN A 125 14.30 -46.59 -24.52
CA GLN A 125 13.90 -45.56 -23.54
C GLN A 125 15.08 -45.09 -22.67
N ARG A 126 15.92 -46.04 -22.20
CA ARG A 126 17.12 -45.68 -21.42
C ARG A 126 18.15 -44.95 -22.29
N TYR A 127 18.34 -45.36 -23.53
CA TYR A 127 19.22 -44.70 -24.48
C TYR A 127 18.76 -43.24 -24.74
N TRP A 128 17.51 -43.05 -25.09
CA TRP A 128 16.98 -41.70 -25.35
C TRP A 128 17.01 -40.85 -24.09
N SER A 129 16.70 -41.36 -22.92
CA SER A 129 16.83 -40.64 -21.66
C SER A 129 18.30 -40.22 -21.40
N ALA A 130 19.28 -41.02 -21.80
CA ALA A 130 20.68 -40.70 -21.64
C ALA A 130 21.15 -39.65 -22.66
N VAL A 131 20.64 -39.70 -23.90
CA VAL A 131 20.90 -38.69 -24.95
C VAL A 131 20.30 -37.34 -24.49
N ASP A 132 19.03 -37.31 -24.09
CA ASP A 132 18.36 -36.12 -23.59
C ASP A 132 19.12 -35.51 -22.41
N TYR A 133 19.68 -36.36 -21.55
CA TYR A 133 20.44 -35.90 -20.41
C TYR A 133 21.83 -35.32 -20.81
N ASN A 134 22.49 -35.90 -21.81
CA ASN A 134 23.74 -35.37 -22.33
C ASN A 134 23.53 -34.02 -23.02
N ASP A 135 22.43 -33.88 -23.76
CA ASP A 135 22.03 -32.59 -24.35
C ASP A 135 21.72 -31.55 -23.28
N TYR A 136 21.05 -31.95 -22.20
CA TYR A 136 20.80 -31.11 -21.04
C TYR A 136 22.11 -30.70 -20.35
N GLU A 137 23.05 -31.62 -20.18
CA GLU A 137 24.40 -31.34 -19.62
C GLU A 137 25.18 -30.32 -20.47
N MET A 138 25.18 -30.48 -21.80
CA MET A 138 25.80 -29.50 -22.70
C MET A 138 25.16 -28.11 -22.61
N ILE A 139 23.85 -28.02 -22.49
CA ILE A 139 23.13 -26.75 -22.32
C ILE A 139 23.50 -26.10 -20.99
N ILE A 140 23.60 -26.89 -19.93
CA ILE A 140 23.92 -26.39 -18.60
C ILE A 140 25.38 -25.96 -18.47
N ASP A 141 26.29 -26.69 -19.12
CA ASP A 141 27.73 -26.34 -19.12
C ASP A 141 28.03 -25.08 -19.96
N SER A 142 27.09 -24.72 -20.83
CA SER A 142 27.12 -23.45 -21.52
C SER A 142 26.81 -22.28 -20.55
N ALA A 143 27.04 -21.03 -20.98
CA ALA A 143 26.74 -19.83 -20.21
C ALA A 143 25.21 -19.60 -19.95
N ILE A 144 24.35 -20.54 -20.34
CA ILE A 144 22.90 -20.45 -20.18
C ILE A 144 22.52 -20.61 -18.70
N PRO A 145 21.80 -19.66 -18.12
CA PRO A 145 21.33 -19.78 -16.75
C PRO A 145 20.32 -20.92 -16.61
N VAL A 146 20.29 -21.55 -15.43
CA VAL A 146 19.27 -22.55 -15.08
C VAL A 146 18.26 -21.92 -14.15
N VAL A 147 16.98 -22.07 -14.49
CA VAL A 147 15.85 -21.56 -13.72
C VAL A 147 15.26 -22.69 -12.90
N VAL A 148 15.08 -22.47 -11.61
CA VAL A 148 14.19 -23.27 -10.75
C VAL A 148 12.85 -22.59 -10.73
N PHE A 149 11.79 -23.34 -10.96
CA PHE A 149 10.43 -22.82 -10.92
C PHE A 149 9.48 -23.81 -10.27
N ARG A 150 8.37 -23.28 -9.78
CA ARG A 150 7.27 -24.05 -9.18
C ARG A 150 5.96 -23.45 -9.61
N TRP A 151 5.08 -24.28 -10.11
CA TRP A 151 3.72 -23.90 -10.43
C TRP A 151 2.75 -24.33 -9.34
N ARG A 152 1.89 -23.42 -8.96
CA ARG A 152 0.78 -23.67 -8.05
C ARG A 152 -0.49 -23.11 -8.66
N LEU A 153 -1.56 -23.89 -8.65
CA LEU A 153 -2.86 -23.46 -9.14
C LEU A 153 -3.78 -23.20 -7.96
N VAL A 154 -4.18 -21.94 -7.78
CA VAL A 154 -5.16 -21.56 -6.77
C VAL A 154 -6.55 -21.69 -7.36
N VAL A 155 -7.39 -22.48 -6.70
CA VAL A 155 -8.80 -22.66 -7.07
C VAL A 155 -9.65 -22.05 -5.97
N ILE A 156 -10.48 -21.06 -6.32
CA ILE A 156 -11.38 -20.37 -5.38
C ILE A 156 -12.81 -20.63 -5.81
N GLY A 157 -13.64 -21.10 -4.89
CA GLY A 157 -15.06 -21.39 -5.12
C GLY A 157 -15.96 -20.95 -3.99
N ASN A 158 -17.27 -20.92 -4.26
CA ASN A 158 -18.27 -20.59 -3.23
C ASN A 158 -18.60 -21.80 -2.35
N SER A 159 -18.30 -22.99 -2.81
CA SER A 159 -18.45 -24.24 -2.03
C SER A 159 -17.28 -25.16 -2.28
N ARG A 160 -17.08 -26.12 -1.37
CA ARG A 160 -16.09 -27.18 -1.53
C ARG A 160 -16.40 -28.05 -2.76
N ALA A 161 -17.67 -28.33 -3.00
CA ALA A 161 -18.10 -29.14 -4.15
C ALA A 161 -17.73 -28.47 -5.49
N ASP A 162 -17.83 -27.14 -5.59
CA ASP A 162 -17.42 -26.40 -6.79
C ASP A 162 -15.91 -26.55 -7.04
N ILE A 163 -15.11 -26.49 -5.98
CA ILE A 163 -13.65 -26.68 -6.06
C ILE A 163 -13.32 -28.10 -6.50
N ASP A 164 -13.90 -29.14 -5.87
CA ASP A 164 -13.65 -30.53 -6.18
C ASP A 164 -14.07 -30.87 -7.62
N ASN A 165 -15.19 -30.32 -8.10
CA ASN A 165 -15.64 -30.45 -9.49
C ASN A 165 -14.68 -29.79 -10.48
N GLN A 166 -14.19 -28.61 -10.16
CA GLN A 166 -13.21 -27.90 -11.01
C GLN A 166 -11.88 -28.64 -11.08
N ILE A 167 -11.37 -29.15 -9.95
CA ILE A 167 -10.15 -29.97 -9.91
C ILE A 167 -10.31 -31.23 -10.75
N SER A 168 -11.46 -31.90 -10.63
CA SER A 168 -11.76 -33.10 -11.41
C SER A 168 -11.80 -32.81 -12.90
N ALA A 169 -12.41 -31.69 -13.31
CA ALA A 169 -12.46 -31.26 -14.70
C ALA A 169 -11.04 -31.00 -15.26
N ILE A 170 -10.20 -30.27 -14.52
CA ILE A 170 -8.82 -29.98 -14.92
C ILE A 170 -8.02 -31.29 -15.09
N ASN A 171 -8.08 -32.17 -14.08
CA ASN A 171 -7.34 -33.42 -14.10
C ASN A 171 -7.84 -34.41 -15.17
N THR A 172 -9.12 -34.37 -15.49
CA THR A 172 -9.67 -35.20 -16.58
C THR A 172 -9.07 -34.80 -17.93
N VAL A 173 -9.01 -33.48 -18.20
CA VAL A 173 -8.39 -32.98 -19.43
C VAL A 173 -6.90 -33.28 -19.47
N LEU A 174 -6.21 -33.08 -18.36
CA LEU A 174 -4.77 -33.34 -18.27
C LEU A 174 -4.45 -34.83 -18.47
N ALA A 175 -5.20 -35.72 -17.86
CA ALA A 175 -5.02 -37.17 -17.97
C ALA A 175 -5.24 -37.72 -19.38
N GLN A 176 -6.10 -37.10 -20.19
CA GLN A 176 -6.30 -37.44 -21.59
C GLN A 176 -5.06 -37.20 -22.44
N GLN A 177 -4.24 -36.22 -22.08
CA GLN A 177 -3.08 -35.81 -22.84
C GLN A 177 -1.77 -36.33 -22.24
N HIS A 178 -1.69 -36.37 -20.90
CA HIS A 178 -0.48 -36.71 -20.16
C HIS A 178 -0.79 -37.70 -19.04
N ASP A 179 -0.69 -39.00 -19.34
CA ASP A 179 -0.81 -40.05 -18.33
C ASP A 179 0.31 -39.92 -17.29
N GLY A 180 -0.06 -39.70 -16.04
CA GLY A 180 0.85 -39.54 -14.91
C GLY A 180 1.13 -38.08 -14.46
N ALA A 181 0.50 -37.10 -15.08
CA ALA A 181 0.48 -35.72 -14.56
C ALA A 181 -0.87 -35.39 -13.93
N LYS A 182 -0.88 -34.75 -12.78
CA LYS A 182 -2.09 -34.26 -12.14
C LYS A 182 -1.83 -33.03 -11.27
N TRP A 183 -2.84 -32.20 -11.13
CA TRP A 183 -2.90 -31.17 -10.12
C TRP A 183 -3.50 -31.74 -8.84
N ASP A 184 -2.79 -31.65 -7.72
CA ASP A 184 -3.24 -32.23 -6.45
C ASP A 184 -3.00 -31.28 -5.28
N ALA A 185 -3.93 -31.28 -4.33
CA ALA A 185 -3.78 -30.60 -3.05
C ALA A 185 -3.12 -31.55 -2.05
N LEU A 186 -1.97 -31.18 -1.53
CA LEU A 186 -1.30 -32.00 -0.52
C LEU A 186 -1.96 -31.81 0.85
N PRO A 187 -2.63 -32.84 1.41
CA PRO A 187 -3.27 -32.72 2.71
C PRO A 187 -2.26 -32.37 3.80
N GLY A 188 -2.59 -31.37 4.62
CA GLY A 188 -1.74 -30.88 5.70
C GLY A 188 -0.71 -29.82 5.29
N GLU A 189 -0.48 -29.60 3.99
CA GLU A 189 0.42 -28.54 3.50
C GLU A 189 -0.32 -27.26 3.09
N THR A 190 -1.65 -27.25 3.15
CA THR A 190 -2.48 -26.14 2.65
C THR A 190 -2.15 -24.80 3.31
N MET A 191 -2.00 -24.78 4.64
CA MET A 191 -1.66 -23.55 5.35
C MET A 191 -0.23 -23.10 5.07
N GLY A 192 0.72 -24.05 4.98
CA GLY A 192 2.10 -23.77 4.58
C GLY A 192 2.21 -23.21 3.17
N ASN A 193 1.43 -23.75 2.23
CA ASN A 193 1.35 -23.25 0.86
C ASN A 193 0.69 -21.87 0.78
N PHE A 194 -0.33 -21.62 1.59
CA PHE A 194 -0.99 -20.32 1.65
C PHE A 194 -0.09 -19.25 2.26
N THR A 195 0.50 -19.51 3.41
CA THR A 195 1.43 -18.55 4.06
C THR A 195 2.73 -18.37 3.29
N GLY A 196 3.17 -19.41 2.58
CA GLY A 196 4.34 -19.38 1.70
C GLY A 196 4.04 -18.89 0.29
N MET A 197 2.81 -18.43 0.00
CA MET A 197 2.41 -18.01 -1.35
C MET A 197 3.24 -16.84 -1.85
N PHE A 198 3.70 -15.98 -0.96
CA PHE A 198 4.51 -14.78 -1.24
C PHE A 198 5.95 -14.90 -0.73
N ALA A 199 6.36 -16.08 -0.26
CA ALA A 199 7.73 -16.31 0.15
C ALA A 199 8.60 -16.64 -1.06
N PRO A 200 9.90 -16.26 -1.04
CA PRO A 200 10.84 -16.65 -2.08
C PRO A 200 10.86 -18.18 -2.27
N ILE A 201 11.08 -18.62 -3.51
CA ILE A 201 11.21 -20.04 -3.82
C ILE A 201 12.40 -20.62 -3.03
N GLU A 202 12.10 -21.54 -2.13
CA GLU A 202 13.09 -22.28 -1.39
C GLU A 202 13.23 -23.68 -1.96
N LYS A 203 14.20 -24.46 -1.48
CA LYS A 203 14.35 -25.88 -1.81
C LYS A 203 13.18 -26.70 -1.28
N THR A 204 12.00 -26.47 -1.83
CA THR A 204 10.78 -27.19 -1.50
C THR A 204 10.66 -28.41 -2.40
N ARG A 205 9.85 -29.37 -1.99
CA ARG A 205 9.44 -30.49 -2.84
C ARG A 205 8.68 -29.95 -4.05
N PHE A 206 8.78 -30.61 -5.19
CA PHE A 206 8.08 -30.25 -6.44
C PHE A 206 8.62 -29.04 -7.21
N ASN A 207 9.85 -28.63 -6.95
CA ASN A 207 10.51 -27.66 -7.81
C ASN A 207 10.93 -28.36 -9.12
N MET A 208 10.71 -27.65 -10.21
CA MET A 208 11.17 -28.03 -11.54
C MET A 208 12.40 -27.21 -11.91
N THR A 209 13.26 -27.74 -12.75
CA THR A 209 14.42 -27.01 -13.27
C THR A 209 14.39 -27.03 -14.79
N SER A 210 14.74 -25.93 -15.41
CA SER A 210 14.84 -25.81 -16.86
C SER A 210 15.99 -24.90 -17.26
N PRO A 211 16.66 -25.17 -18.38
CA PRO A 211 17.54 -24.18 -18.98
C PRO A 211 16.79 -22.89 -19.28
N GLY A 212 17.43 -21.74 -19.09
CA GLY A 212 16.80 -20.43 -19.22
C GLY A 212 16.24 -20.15 -20.61
N ASN A 213 16.86 -20.64 -21.66
CA ASN A 213 16.35 -20.54 -23.03
C ASN A 213 15.07 -21.37 -23.28
N VAL A 214 14.97 -22.56 -22.66
CA VAL A 214 13.76 -23.40 -22.72
C VAL A 214 12.66 -22.76 -21.88
N TYR A 215 13.01 -22.30 -20.68
CA TYR A 215 12.08 -21.64 -19.79
C TYR A 215 11.49 -20.35 -20.40
N SER A 216 12.33 -19.51 -21.02
CA SER A 216 11.87 -18.30 -21.70
C SER A 216 10.95 -18.58 -22.89
N GLY A 217 11.10 -19.74 -23.53
CA GLY A 217 10.20 -20.19 -24.59
C GLY A 217 8.77 -20.49 -24.12
N LEU A 218 8.53 -20.66 -22.82
CA LEU A 218 7.20 -20.79 -22.24
C LEU A 218 6.38 -19.49 -22.30
N ASN A 219 7.02 -18.36 -22.50
CA ASN A 219 6.43 -17.02 -22.50
C ASN A 219 5.61 -16.66 -21.24
N LEU A 220 5.81 -17.38 -20.14
CA LEU A 220 5.11 -17.14 -18.89
C LEU A 220 5.69 -15.98 -18.09
N SER A 221 6.98 -15.78 -18.26
CA SER A 221 7.77 -14.75 -17.57
C SER A 221 7.94 -13.46 -18.37
N VAL A 222 7.36 -13.36 -19.56
CA VAL A 222 7.28 -12.08 -20.27
C VAL A 222 6.14 -11.27 -19.66
N SER A 223 6.21 -11.05 -18.37
CA SER A 223 5.51 -9.95 -17.74
C SER A 223 6.42 -8.73 -17.87
N SER A 224 6.14 -7.89 -18.83
CA SER A 224 6.65 -6.52 -18.84
C SER A 224 6.03 -5.70 -17.69
N GLY A 225 5.54 -6.36 -16.66
CA GLY A 225 4.70 -5.80 -15.65
C GLY A 225 5.31 -5.76 -14.26
N LEU A 226 4.49 -5.41 -13.30
CA LEU A 226 4.85 -5.35 -11.90
C LEU A 226 4.94 -6.79 -11.33
N ALA A 227 6.15 -7.24 -11.07
CA ALA A 227 6.44 -8.57 -10.53
C ALA A 227 7.47 -8.47 -9.40
N ASP A 228 7.23 -7.56 -8.46
CA ASP A 228 8.16 -7.31 -7.36
C ASP A 228 8.25 -8.55 -6.45
N PRO A 229 9.47 -9.07 -6.17
CA PRO A 229 9.64 -10.34 -5.46
C PRO A 229 9.07 -10.36 -4.03
N HIS A 230 8.96 -9.21 -3.39
CA HIS A 230 8.42 -9.04 -2.05
C HIS A 230 7.12 -8.24 -2.05
N GLY A 231 6.56 -8.01 -3.25
CA GLY A 231 5.33 -7.25 -3.42
C GLY A 231 4.09 -7.98 -2.91
N VAL A 232 3.06 -7.22 -2.62
CA VAL A 232 1.72 -7.74 -2.40
C VAL A 232 0.96 -7.81 -3.72
N PRO A 233 0.07 -8.78 -3.92
CA PRO A 233 -0.74 -8.85 -5.11
C PRO A 233 -1.76 -7.71 -5.12
N ILE A 234 -1.68 -6.86 -6.12
CA ILE A 234 -2.55 -5.68 -6.23
C ILE A 234 -3.64 -5.83 -7.31
N GLY A 235 -3.43 -6.70 -8.28
CA GLY A 235 -4.37 -6.84 -9.40
C GLY A 235 -3.91 -7.79 -10.48
N GLY A 236 -4.64 -7.82 -11.59
CA GLY A 236 -4.26 -8.54 -12.80
C GLY A 236 -3.64 -7.59 -13.83
N ASP A 237 -2.55 -8.00 -14.44
CA ASP A 237 -1.90 -7.24 -15.51
C ASP A 237 -2.72 -7.34 -16.81
N ASN A 238 -3.24 -6.22 -17.27
CA ASN A 238 -4.08 -6.16 -18.47
C ASN A 238 -3.29 -6.22 -19.78
N PHE A 239 -1.97 -6.05 -19.74
CA PHE A 239 -1.09 -6.24 -20.89
C PHE A 239 -0.57 -7.65 -21.03
N SER A 240 -0.65 -8.45 -19.98
CA SER A 240 -0.25 -9.84 -20.02
C SER A 240 -1.32 -10.70 -20.69
N LEU A 241 -0.94 -11.43 -21.75
CA LEU A 241 -1.80 -12.43 -22.39
C LEU A 241 -2.24 -13.54 -21.41
N ALA A 242 -1.46 -13.76 -20.35
CA ALA A 242 -1.73 -14.76 -19.32
C ALA A 242 -2.51 -14.19 -18.12
N ALA A 243 -2.92 -12.91 -18.17
CA ALA A 243 -3.56 -12.20 -17.05
C ALA A 243 -2.78 -12.39 -15.73
N ASN A 244 -1.47 -12.22 -15.78
CA ASN A 244 -0.58 -12.41 -14.64
C ASN A 244 -0.97 -11.50 -13.48
N THR A 245 -0.80 -12.01 -12.26
CA THR A 245 -0.96 -11.19 -11.06
C THR A 245 0.15 -10.15 -10.99
N ALA A 246 -0.23 -8.90 -10.83
CA ALA A 246 0.69 -7.81 -10.57
C ALA A 246 1.03 -7.75 -9.08
N TYR A 247 2.32 -7.74 -8.77
CA TYR A 247 2.86 -7.62 -7.43
C TYR A 247 3.56 -6.29 -7.27
N PHE A 248 3.21 -5.55 -6.23
CA PHE A 248 3.82 -4.25 -5.94
C PHE A 248 4.39 -4.20 -4.53
N ASP A 249 5.67 -3.82 -4.42
CA ASP A 249 6.36 -3.68 -3.14
C ASP A 249 6.30 -2.21 -2.66
N PHE A 250 5.24 -1.88 -1.93
CA PHE A 250 5.03 -0.53 -1.40
C PHE A 250 6.13 -0.13 -0.42
N GLU A 251 6.66 -1.08 0.38
CA GLU A 251 7.71 -0.78 1.34
C GLU A 251 9.00 -0.34 0.65
N LYS A 252 9.39 -1.06 -0.39
CA LYS A 252 10.60 -0.78 -1.17
C LYS A 252 10.48 0.53 -1.95
N PHE A 253 9.33 0.77 -2.58
CA PHE A 253 9.16 1.83 -3.56
C PHE A 253 8.53 3.12 -3.01
N THR A 254 8.06 3.16 -1.77
CA THR A 254 7.65 4.41 -1.12
C THR A 254 8.80 4.95 -0.29
N LYS A 255 9.48 5.97 -0.79
CA LYS A 255 10.59 6.64 -0.08
C LYS A 255 10.15 7.94 0.56
N LYS A 256 9.36 8.72 -0.16
CA LYS A 256 8.86 10.03 0.25
C LYS A 256 7.36 10.11 0.09
N GLN A 257 6.89 10.27 -1.14
CA GLN A 257 5.47 10.46 -1.46
C GLN A 257 4.98 9.48 -2.51
N ALA A 258 3.72 9.11 -2.37
CA ALA A 258 3.01 8.32 -3.35
C ALA A 258 1.57 8.82 -3.51
N MET A 259 0.94 8.50 -4.63
CA MET A 259 -0.36 9.03 -4.95
C MET A 259 -1.27 7.98 -5.57
N ILE A 260 -2.53 8.01 -5.18
CA ILE A 260 -3.60 7.20 -5.74
C ILE A 260 -4.76 8.12 -6.12
N ALA A 261 -4.96 8.34 -7.41
CA ALA A 261 -6.01 9.20 -7.93
C ALA A 261 -6.96 8.38 -8.83
N MET A 262 -8.16 8.15 -8.38
CA MET A 262 -9.16 7.33 -9.07
C MET A 262 -10.55 7.88 -8.83
N PRO A 263 -11.51 7.67 -9.76
CA PRO A 263 -12.89 7.97 -9.48
C PRO A 263 -13.36 7.19 -8.24
N ARG A 264 -13.98 7.89 -7.30
CA ARG A 264 -14.46 7.34 -6.03
C ARG A 264 -15.34 6.11 -6.20
N ASN A 265 -16.24 6.17 -7.15
CA ASN A 265 -17.18 5.10 -7.47
C ASN A 265 -16.70 4.41 -8.74
N SER A 266 -15.78 3.47 -8.63
CA SER A 266 -15.75 2.44 -9.65
C SER A 266 -17.07 1.67 -9.51
N GLU A 267 -17.86 1.61 -10.58
CA GLU A 267 -19.07 0.78 -10.59
C GLU A 267 -18.67 -0.69 -10.41
N ILE A 268 -18.47 -1.13 -9.18
CA ILE A 268 -18.35 -2.54 -8.88
C ILE A 268 -19.76 -3.10 -9.04
N THR A 269 -20.02 -3.77 -10.15
CA THR A 269 -21.26 -4.51 -10.32
C THR A 269 -21.26 -5.61 -9.27
N GLN A 270 -22.10 -5.45 -8.25
CA GLN A 270 -22.42 -6.53 -7.37
C GLN A 270 -23.15 -7.62 -8.18
N TYR A 271 -22.48 -8.74 -8.34
CA TYR A 271 -23.16 -9.96 -8.68
C TYR A 271 -23.79 -10.47 -7.37
N HIS A 272 -25.14 -10.42 -7.28
CA HIS A 272 -25.98 -11.19 -6.36
C HIS A 272 -26.35 -10.69 -4.97
N SER A 273 -26.35 -9.40 -4.63
CA SER A 273 -27.19 -9.01 -3.49
C SER A 273 -28.14 -7.86 -3.86
N LYS A 274 -29.39 -7.98 -3.42
CA LYS A 274 -30.40 -6.92 -3.52
C LYS A 274 -30.18 -5.77 -2.51
N GLU A 275 -29.14 -5.86 -1.70
CA GLU A 275 -28.76 -4.83 -0.73
C GLU A 275 -27.81 -3.83 -1.39
N THR A 276 -28.16 -2.56 -1.31
CA THR A 276 -27.28 -1.47 -1.72
C THR A 276 -26.15 -1.36 -0.69
N ILE A 277 -25.05 -2.07 -0.90
CA ILE A 277 -23.85 -1.91 -0.07
C ILE A 277 -23.18 -0.62 -0.51
N VAL A 278 -23.10 0.35 0.37
CA VAL A 278 -22.28 1.55 0.13
C VAL A 278 -20.82 1.10 0.14
N GLN A 279 -20.19 1.16 -1.02
CA GLN A 279 -18.78 0.77 -1.16
C GLN A 279 -17.87 1.89 -0.65
N PRO A 280 -16.79 1.56 0.06
CA PRO A 280 -15.80 2.55 0.43
C PRO A 280 -15.12 3.14 -0.82
N PRO A 281 -14.55 4.34 -0.74
CA PRO A 281 -13.81 4.95 -1.84
C PRO A 281 -12.68 4.04 -2.33
N VAL A 282 -12.66 3.74 -3.63
CA VAL A 282 -11.67 2.83 -4.25
C VAL A 282 -10.22 3.27 -4.02
N PRO A 283 -9.88 4.59 -4.14
CA PRO A 283 -8.54 5.05 -3.83
C PRO A 283 -8.10 4.73 -2.40
N SER A 284 -9.00 4.89 -1.44
CA SER A 284 -8.74 4.59 -0.03
C SER A 284 -8.57 3.09 0.22
N LEU A 285 -9.34 2.24 -0.48
CA LEU A 285 -9.14 0.79 -0.44
C LEU A 285 -7.77 0.40 -1.01
N ALA A 286 -7.36 1.00 -2.14
CA ALA A 286 -6.05 0.74 -2.72
C ALA A 286 -4.92 1.16 -1.77
N ALA A 287 -5.06 2.30 -1.08
CA ALA A 287 -4.12 2.75 -0.06
C ALA A 287 -4.05 1.80 1.15
N GLN A 288 -5.13 1.09 1.46
CA GLN A 288 -5.16 0.10 2.53
C GLN A 288 -4.28 -1.12 2.22
N TYR A 289 -4.09 -1.50 0.94
CA TYR A 289 -3.10 -2.53 0.59
C TYR A 289 -1.69 -2.12 0.99
N ALA A 290 -1.32 -0.86 0.70
CA ALA A 290 -0.04 -0.32 1.12
C ALA A 290 0.09 -0.29 2.65
N ALA A 291 -0.93 0.19 3.37
CA ALA A 291 -0.98 0.20 4.82
C ALA A 291 -0.74 -1.19 5.41
N ASN A 292 -1.42 -2.20 4.90
CA ASN A 292 -1.29 -3.57 5.37
C ASN A 292 0.14 -4.13 5.15
N GLN A 293 0.79 -3.78 4.04
CA GLN A 293 2.18 -4.18 3.81
C GLN A 293 3.12 -3.48 4.79
N PHE A 294 2.99 -2.17 5.00
CA PHE A 294 3.82 -1.43 5.95
C PHE A 294 3.71 -1.98 7.37
N VAL A 295 2.50 -2.34 7.80
CA VAL A 295 2.27 -3.00 9.09
C VAL A 295 3.01 -4.34 9.18
N CYS A 296 3.10 -5.11 8.09
CA CYS A 296 3.88 -6.35 8.05
C CYS A 296 5.39 -6.13 8.21
N TYR A 297 5.87 -4.93 7.93
CA TYR A 297 7.26 -4.51 8.15
C TYR A 297 7.47 -3.73 9.46
N ASP A 298 6.50 -3.79 10.38
CA ASP A 298 6.52 -3.11 11.68
C ASP A 298 6.52 -1.58 11.62
N HIS A 299 6.11 -0.99 10.50
CA HIS A 299 5.90 0.45 10.39
C HIS A 299 4.53 0.84 10.92
N ARG A 300 4.48 1.94 11.65
CA ARG A 300 3.21 2.53 12.09
C ARG A 300 2.58 3.30 10.95
N VAL A 301 1.25 3.19 10.81
CA VAL A 301 0.50 3.87 9.78
C VAL A 301 -0.54 4.79 10.41
N HIS A 302 -0.49 6.07 10.02
CA HIS A 302 -1.45 7.09 10.43
C HIS A 302 -2.38 7.38 9.25
N HIS A 303 -3.68 7.22 9.44
CA HIS A 303 -4.71 7.49 8.44
C HIS A 303 -5.45 8.78 8.79
N ILE A 304 -5.29 9.82 7.99
CA ILE A 304 -6.11 11.04 8.05
C ILE A 304 -7.27 10.85 7.07
N VAL A 305 -8.48 10.66 7.60
CA VAL A 305 -9.65 10.29 6.79
C VAL A 305 -10.55 11.51 6.60
N LEU A 306 -10.35 12.23 5.48
CA LEU A 306 -11.12 13.43 5.13
C LEU A 306 -12.41 13.11 4.39
N ASN A 307 -12.43 11.99 3.64
CA ASN A 307 -13.62 11.48 2.97
C ASN A 307 -14.46 10.59 3.91
N ASP A 308 -15.45 9.88 3.39
CA ASP A 308 -16.28 8.95 4.15
C ASP A 308 -15.77 7.51 4.11
N PHE A 309 -14.45 7.33 3.96
CA PHE A 309 -13.83 6.02 4.05
C PHE A 309 -13.98 5.47 5.46
N ASP A 310 -14.77 4.41 5.59
CA ASP A 310 -14.89 3.64 6.82
C ASP A 310 -14.43 2.21 6.56
N TYR A 311 -13.25 1.89 7.05
CA TYR A 311 -12.64 0.58 6.90
C TYR A 311 -13.34 -0.48 7.78
N PHE A 312 -13.97 -0.06 8.87
CA PHE A 312 -14.49 -0.97 9.89
C PHE A 312 -15.98 -1.30 9.71
N GLU A 313 -16.81 -0.31 9.43
CA GLU A 313 -18.26 -0.49 9.40
C GLU A 313 -18.81 -0.89 8.03
N LYS A 314 -18.27 -0.30 6.97
CA LYS A 314 -18.76 -0.50 5.60
C LYS A 314 -18.06 -1.66 4.87
N GLY A 315 -16.90 -2.06 5.36
CA GLY A 315 -16.15 -3.19 4.82
C GLY A 315 -16.60 -4.50 5.49
N ARG A 316 -17.67 -5.15 5.01
CA ARG A 316 -18.01 -6.52 5.44
C ARG A 316 -16.88 -7.53 5.21
N TYR A 317 -15.82 -7.12 4.54
CA TYR A 317 -14.72 -7.95 4.07
C TYR A 317 -13.56 -8.05 5.05
N PHE A 318 -13.43 -7.05 5.91
CA PHE A 318 -12.49 -7.09 7.02
C PHE A 318 -13.28 -6.93 8.32
N ARG A 319 -13.57 -8.03 8.98
CA ARG A 319 -13.80 -7.94 10.41
C ARG A 319 -12.47 -7.51 11.00
N PRO A 320 -12.35 -6.31 11.57
CA PRO A 320 -11.12 -5.94 12.24
C PRO A 320 -10.87 -7.00 13.29
N LEU A 321 -9.62 -7.42 13.38
CA LEU A 321 -9.16 -8.06 14.58
C LEU A 321 -9.45 -7.04 15.68
N GLU A 322 -10.47 -7.31 16.49
CA GLU A 322 -10.91 -6.46 17.59
C GLU A 322 -9.81 -6.38 18.63
N THR A 323 -8.79 -5.60 18.35
CA THR A 323 -7.74 -5.37 19.31
C THR A 323 -7.30 -3.94 19.24
N GLU A 324 -7.54 -3.27 20.32
CA GLU A 324 -7.06 -1.94 20.66
C GLU A 324 -5.54 -1.76 20.44
N LYS A 325 -4.79 -2.86 20.32
CA LYS A 325 -3.35 -2.85 20.05
C LYS A 325 -2.99 -2.68 18.56
N ILE A 326 -3.90 -3.04 17.66
CA ILE A 326 -3.64 -2.95 16.22
C ILE A 326 -4.24 -1.68 15.64
N PHE A 327 -5.45 -1.35 16.07
CA PHE A 327 -6.21 -0.23 15.53
C PHE A 327 -6.62 0.74 16.64
N ALA A 328 -6.36 2.03 16.43
CA ALA A 328 -6.96 3.11 17.21
C ALA A 328 -7.77 4.01 16.27
N ARG A 329 -8.94 4.43 16.72
CA ARG A 329 -9.82 5.35 15.98
C ARG A 329 -10.08 6.58 16.82
N TYR A 330 -9.89 7.73 16.22
CA TYR A 330 -10.17 9.01 16.84
C TYR A 330 -11.18 9.77 16.02
N ASP A 331 -12.34 10.03 16.63
CA ASP A 331 -13.34 10.95 16.08
C ASP A 331 -12.85 12.38 16.29
N VAL A 332 -12.44 13.03 15.20
CA VAL A 332 -11.87 14.38 15.22
C VAL A 332 -12.89 15.43 15.68
N ALA A 333 -14.19 15.15 15.62
CA ALA A 333 -15.21 16.03 16.15
C ALA A 333 -15.30 15.99 17.70
N GLN A 334 -14.83 14.92 18.31
CA GLN A 334 -14.88 14.71 19.76
C GLN A 334 -13.51 14.85 20.44
N MET A 335 -12.43 14.50 19.75
CA MET A 335 -11.09 14.71 20.25
C MET A 335 -10.63 16.16 20.04
N THR A 336 -9.73 16.60 20.90
CA THR A 336 -9.13 17.93 20.79
C THR A 336 -7.61 17.83 20.78
N ILE A 337 -6.99 18.60 19.88
CA ILE A 337 -5.57 18.92 19.92
C ILE A 337 -5.48 20.44 20.06
N ASN A 338 -4.89 20.88 21.15
CA ASN A 338 -4.73 22.32 21.40
C ASN A 338 -3.78 22.93 20.36
N PRO A 339 -4.23 23.86 19.51
CA PRO A 339 -3.39 24.44 18.46
C PRO A 339 -2.14 25.16 18.99
N LEU A 340 -2.18 25.63 20.25
CA LEU A 340 -1.08 26.32 20.90
C LEU A 340 -0.01 25.39 21.46
N GLN A 341 -0.29 24.11 21.61
CA GLN A 341 0.63 23.13 22.18
C GLN A 341 1.61 22.62 21.14
N GLY A 342 2.91 22.58 21.49
CA GLY A 342 3.95 21.97 20.68
C GLY A 342 4.14 20.49 20.99
N PHE A 343 4.52 19.75 19.96
CA PHE A 343 4.86 18.33 20.04
C PHE A 343 6.27 18.16 19.46
N GLY A 344 6.99 17.11 19.86
CA GLY A 344 8.35 16.80 19.41
C GLY A 344 9.40 16.81 20.51
N ASP A 345 10.68 16.84 20.11
CA ASP A 345 11.82 16.82 21.04
C ASP A 345 12.13 18.25 21.53
N ILE A 346 12.52 18.37 22.79
CA ILE A 346 12.93 19.63 23.40
C ILE A 346 14.17 20.25 22.73
N LYS A 347 14.97 19.44 22.03
CA LYS A 347 16.15 19.90 21.28
C LYS A 347 15.77 20.79 20.10
N ASP A 348 14.59 20.57 19.54
CA ASP A 348 14.09 21.26 18.35
C ASP A 348 13.15 22.42 18.72
N VAL A 349 13.16 22.85 19.97
CA VAL A 349 12.20 23.80 20.53
C VAL A 349 12.12 25.13 19.78
N VAL A 350 13.23 25.59 19.19
CA VAL A 350 13.27 26.84 18.41
C VAL A 350 12.46 26.70 17.13
N ASP A 351 12.65 25.61 16.41
CA ASP A 351 11.90 25.28 15.19
C ASP A 351 10.44 25.00 15.51
N ILE A 352 10.15 24.28 16.58
CA ILE A 352 8.80 24.01 17.04
C ILE A 352 8.08 25.32 17.36
N HIS A 353 8.72 26.25 18.06
CA HIS A 353 8.13 27.57 18.35
C HIS A 353 7.82 28.35 17.08
N ALA A 354 8.77 28.45 16.14
CA ALA A 354 8.57 29.16 14.89
C ALA A 354 7.38 28.57 14.08
N ARG A 355 7.28 27.24 14.05
CA ARG A 355 6.19 26.54 13.36
C ARG A 355 4.84 26.71 14.04
N LEU A 356 4.80 26.67 15.38
CA LEU A 356 3.57 26.92 16.13
C LEU A 356 3.02 28.32 15.85
N ILE A 357 3.87 29.33 15.85
CA ILE A 357 3.45 30.68 15.52
C ILE A 357 2.88 30.74 14.10
N ASN A 358 3.57 30.15 13.12
CA ASN A 358 3.09 30.08 11.74
C ASN A 358 1.79 29.30 11.62
N LYS A 359 1.62 28.19 12.36
CA LYS A 359 0.38 27.43 12.43
C LYS A 359 -0.79 28.29 12.90
N ILE A 360 -0.61 29.07 13.94
CA ILE A 360 -1.67 29.97 14.44
C ILE A 360 -2.01 31.05 13.40
N VAL A 361 -1.02 31.64 12.74
CA VAL A 361 -1.26 32.59 11.63
C VAL A 361 -2.07 31.92 10.51
N ASN A 362 -1.74 30.68 10.17
CA ASN A 362 -2.46 29.91 9.15
C ASN A 362 -3.90 29.62 9.59
N ILE A 363 -4.13 29.28 10.85
CA ILE A 363 -5.47 29.09 11.41
C ILE A 363 -6.31 30.37 11.26
N PHE A 364 -5.74 31.54 11.61
CA PHE A 364 -6.44 32.81 11.40
C PHE A 364 -6.69 33.10 9.91
N ASN A 365 -5.76 32.76 9.04
CA ASN A 365 -5.93 32.92 7.60
C ASN A 365 -7.11 32.07 7.08
N ILE A 366 -7.23 30.83 7.55
CA ILE A 366 -8.39 29.95 7.23
C ILE A 366 -9.69 30.52 7.83
N MET A 367 -9.65 31.04 9.06
CA MET A 367 -10.81 31.68 9.69
C MET A 367 -11.33 32.88 8.88
N GLN A 368 -10.44 33.60 8.20
CA GLN A 368 -10.75 34.76 7.37
C GLN A 368 -10.88 34.43 5.86
N ASP A 369 -11.19 33.19 5.54
CA ASP A 369 -11.34 32.72 4.15
C ASP A 369 -10.16 33.12 3.24
N PHE A 370 -8.93 32.99 3.77
CA PHE A 370 -7.65 33.26 3.10
C PHE A 370 -7.42 34.73 2.68
N ASN A 371 -8.07 35.68 3.35
CA ASN A 371 -7.95 37.12 3.07
C ASN A 371 -7.05 37.88 4.05
N LEU A 372 -6.20 37.17 4.80
CA LEU A 372 -5.32 37.77 5.78
C LEU A 372 -4.22 38.61 5.09
N ASN A 373 -4.19 39.93 5.34
CA ASN A 373 -3.16 40.79 4.80
C ASN A 373 -1.86 40.77 5.66
N ASN A 374 -0.78 41.33 5.15
CA ASN A 374 0.51 41.32 5.83
C ASN A 374 0.50 42.06 7.18
N SER A 375 -0.34 43.08 7.32
CA SER A 375 -0.46 43.83 8.58
C SER A 375 -1.22 43.03 9.64
N ASP A 376 -2.23 42.25 9.23
CA ASP A 376 -2.95 41.33 10.12
C ASP A 376 -2.03 40.20 10.57
N ARG A 377 -1.25 39.62 9.65
CA ARG A 377 -0.22 38.61 9.96
C ARG A 377 0.76 39.15 11.01
N ALA A 378 1.29 40.35 10.82
CA ALA A 378 2.20 40.99 11.78
C ALA A 378 1.54 41.23 13.15
N ALA A 379 0.25 41.59 13.18
CA ALA A 379 -0.47 41.77 14.43
C ALA A 379 -0.67 40.46 15.18
N ILE A 380 -1.06 39.38 14.47
CA ILE A 380 -1.22 38.03 15.06
C ILE A 380 0.13 37.52 15.60
N LEU A 381 1.20 37.64 14.81
CA LEU A 381 2.55 37.27 15.24
C LEU A 381 2.94 37.96 16.55
N ALA A 382 2.72 39.28 16.65
CA ALA A 382 3.04 40.06 17.85
C ALA A 382 2.21 39.61 19.08
N VAL A 383 0.90 39.28 18.87
CA VAL A 383 0.03 38.82 19.96
C VAL A 383 0.46 37.44 20.42
N VAL A 384 0.68 36.51 19.50
CA VAL A 384 1.03 35.12 19.81
C VAL A 384 2.42 35.01 20.47
N GLN A 385 3.41 35.75 19.97
CA GLN A 385 4.73 35.82 20.61
C GLN A 385 4.65 36.35 22.03
N ALA A 386 3.92 37.46 22.24
CA ALA A 386 3.72 38.04 23.57
C ALA A 386 2.97 37.06 24.50
N PHE A 387 2.01 36.31 23.95
CA PHE A 387 1.29 35.30 24.70
C PHE A 387 2.22 34.19 25.21
N TYR A 388 3.02 33.57 24.35
CA TYR A 388 3.95 32.49 24.74
C TYR A 388 4.97 33.01 25.78
N PHE A 389 5.44 34.25 25.62
CA PHE A 389 6.37 34.83 26.58
C PHE A 389 5.69 35.08 27.95
N ASN A 390 4.50 35.68 27.95
CA ASN A 390 3.78 36.03 29.18
C ASN A 390 3.30 34.78 29.95
N GLN A 391 2.97 33.68 29.26
CA GLN A 391 2.63 32.42 29.88
C GLN A 391 3.87 31.64 30.38
N GLY A 392 5.08 32.15 30.11
CA GLY A 392 6.32 31.46 30.48
C GLY A 392 6.56 30.18 29.68
N TYR A 393 5.93 30.04 28.52
CA TYR A 393 6.17 28.90 27.61
C TYR A 393 7.40 29.09 26.75
N TRP A 394 7.72 30.35 26.43
CA TRP A 394 8.87 30.74 25.63
C TRP A 394 9.79 31.74 26.36
N ARG A 395 11.10 31.68 26.06
CA ARG A 395 12.13 32.54 26.59
C ARG A 395 12.99 33.07 25.46
N THR A 396 13.58 34.24 25.66
CA THR A 396 14.51 34.89 24.67
C THR A 396 15.85 34.14 24.54
N ASP A 397 16.21 33.34 25.53
CA ASP A 397 17.43 32.53 25.59
C ASP A 397 17.17 31.03 25.36
N ALA A 398 16.04 30.68 24.71
CA ALA A 398 15.61 29.31 24.47
C ALA A 398 16.56 28.50 23.57
N ASP A 399 17.34 29.17 22.73
CA ASP A 399 18.42 28.60 21.91
C ASP A 399 19.56 28.03 22.77
N LYS A 400 19.82 28.64 23.94
CA LYS A 400 20.87 28.24 24.87
C LYS A 400 20.35 27.34 25.99
N HIS A 401 19.10 27.51 26.36
CA HIS A 401 18.44 26.87 27.48
C HIS A 401 17.09 26.26 27.08
N PRO A 402 17.06 25.29 26.14
CA PRO A 402 15.81 24.69 25.67
C PRO A 402 15.05 23.99 26.81
N GLU A 403 15.74 23.44 27.79
CA GLU A 403 15.19 22.75 28.96
C GLU A 403 14.34 23.64 29.88
N LEU A 404 14.49 24.96 29.77
CA LEU A 404 13.70 25.93 30.56
C LEU A 404 12.42 26.38 29.85
N THR A 405 12.21 25.96 28.61
CA THR A 405 10.97 26.22 27.88
C THR A 405 9.87 25.23 28.28
N ARG A 406 8.60 25.61 28.05
CA ARG A 406 7.43 24.77 28.36
C ARG A 406 6.52 24.57 27.13
N ILE A 407 7.06 24.65 25.92
CA ILE A 407 6.30 24.44 24.69
C ILE A 407 6.03 22.95 24.46
N VAL A 408 7.00 22.10 24.77
CA VAL A 408 6.95 20.63 24.58
C VAL A 408 7.14 19.91 25.91
N GLY A 409 6.84 18.60 25.93
CA GLY A 409 7.06 17.74 27.11
C GLY A 409 6.14 18.04 28.30
N ILE A 410 4.93 18.52 28.04
CA ILE A 410 3.98 18.93 29.06
C ILE A 410 3.41 17.69 29.75
N LYS A 411 3.70 17.55 31.06
CA LYS A 411 3.20 16.43 31.87
C LYS A 411 1.69 16.49 32.12
N HIS A 412 1.13 17.69 32.11
CA HIS A 412 -0.28 17.97 32.42
C HIS A 412 -0.90 18.82 31.28
N PRO A 413 -1.28 18.20 30.14
CA PRO A 413 -1.84 18.93 28.99
C PRO A 413 -3.10 19.70 29.34
N GLU A 414 -3.85 19.25 30.34
CA GLU A 414 -5.05 19.93 30.85
C GLU A 414 -4.80 21.30 31.46
N THR A 415 -3.56 21.62 31.83
CA THR A 415 -3.17 22.92 32.40
C THR A 415 -2.64 23.88 31.35
N TYR A 416 -2.52 23.45 30.09
CA TYR A 416 -1.96 24.29 29.03
C TYR A 416 -2.99 25.28 28.53
N ALA A 417 -2.56 26.54 28.36
CA ALA A 417 -3.43 27.58 27.87
C ALA A 417 -3.97 27.29 26.47
N THR A 418 -5.20 27.69 26.21
CA THR A 418 -5.95 27.41 24.99
C THR A 418 -6.17 28.67 24.16
N LEU A 419 -6.83 28.54 22.99
CA LEU A 419 -7.22 29.70 22.19
C LEU A 419 -8.18 30.64 22.93
N VAL A 420 -8.91 30.14 23.95
CA VAL A 420 -9.74 30.98 24.82
C VAL A 420 -8.86 31.91 25.66
N ASP A 421 -7.75 31.40 26.16
CA ASP A 421 -6.78 32.22 26.92
C ASP A 421 -6.06 33.23 26.01
N LEU A 422 -5.84 32.88 24.75
CA LEU A 422 -5.25 33.79 23.75
C LEU A 422 -6.12 35.04 23.53
N LEU A 423 -7.44 34.95 23.61
CA LEU A 423 -8.36 36.08 23.53
C LEU A 423 -8.02 37.18 24.54
N SER A 424 -7.66 36.81 25.76
CA SER A 424 -7.26 37.77 26.80
C SER A 424 -6.01 38.61 26.40
N SER A 425 -5.11 37.97 25.63
CA SER A 425 -3.91 38.63 25.10
C SER A 425 -4.25 39.63 24.00
N PHE A 426 -5.21 39.32 23.12
CA PHE A 426 -5.73 40.29 22.13
C PHE A 426 -6.32 41.50 22.83
N THR A 427 -7.19 41.31 23.82
CA THR A 427 -7.79 42.39 24.60
C THR A 427 -6.73 43.27 25.28
N THR A 428 -5.74 42.63 25.89
CA THR A 428 -4.68 43.38 26.62
C THR A 428 -3.82 44.22 25.67
N LEU A 429 -3.41 43.65 24.53
CA LEU A 429 -2.61 44.34 23.54
C LEU A 429 -3.39 45.39 22.76
N GLY A 430 -4.68 45.20 22.50
CA GLY A 430 -5.59 46.20 21.91
C GLY A 430 -5.71 47.42 22.80
N LYS A 431 -6.01 47.25 24.09
CA LYS A 431 -6.04 48.33 25.09
C LYS A 431 -4.72 49.06 25.20
N ARG A 432 -3.59 48.35 25.17
CA ARG A 432 -2.26 48.95 25.20
C ARG A 432 -1.98 49.78 23.95
N ALA A 433 -2.39 49.33 22.75
CA ALA A 433 -2.25 50.05 21.50
C ALA A 433 -3.09 51.34 21.51
N ALA A 434 -4.33 51.28 21.98
CA ALA A 434 -5.23 52.42 22.13
C ALA A 434 -4.63 53.47 23.10
N ASN A 435 -4.14 53.05 24.26
CA ASN A 435 -3.50 53.91 25.24
C ASN A 435 -2.21 54.56 24.71
N GLN A 436 -1.58 53.99 23.68
CA GLN A 436 -0.41 54.56 23.00
C GLN A 436 -0.77 55.43 21.78
N ASN A 437 -2.04 55.80 21.61
CA ASN A 437 -2.57 56.53 20.47
C ASN A 437 -2.28 55.85 19.10
N ARG A 438 -2.26 54.51 19.07
CA ARG A 438 -2.08 53.70 17.85
C ARG A 438 -3.42 53.11 17.40
N GLU A 439 -4.37 53.99 17.09
CA GLU A 439 -5.76 53.64 16.78
C GLU A 439 -5.87 52.57 15.70
N LEU A 440 -5.23 52.72 14.55
CA LEU A 440 -5.23 51.74 13.45
C LEU A 440 -4.73 50.33 13.86
N LYS A 441 -3.82 50.26 14.84
CA LYS A 441 -3.35 48.99 15.39
C LYS A 441 -4.35 48.42 16.37
N ALA A 442 -5.01 49.25 17.18
CA ALA A 442 -6.04 48.82 18.10
C ALA A 442 -7.25 48.24 17.35
N ASP A 443 -7.79 48.97 16.36
CA ASP A 443 -8.92 48.52 15.53
C ASP A 443 -8.64 47.20 14.84
N ARG A 444 -7.41 47.00 14.37
CA ARG A 444 -7.01 45.72 13.75
C ARG A 444 -6.98 44.57 14.75
N ILE A 445 -6.41 44.80 15.94
CA ILE A 445 -6.39 43.79 17.01
C ILE A 445 -7.81 43.42 17.42
N ASP A 446 -8.71 44.40 17.54
CA ASP A 446 -10.10 44.20 17.88
C ASP A 446 -10.85 43.41 16.80
N THR A 447 -10.59 43.67 15.52
CA THR A 447 -11.14 42.87 14.39
C THR A 447 -10.69 41.43 14.46
N LEU A 448 -9.40 41.16 14.70
CA LEU A 448 -8.86 39.81 14.82
C LEU A 448 -9.37 39.06 16.07
N GLN A 449 -9.57 39.82 17.17
CA GLN A 449 -10.20 39.29 18.37
C GLN A 449 -11.63 38.85 18.10
N ALA A 450 -12.43 39.71 17.45
CA ALA A 450 -13.82 39.38 17.09
C ALA A 450 -13.91 38.13 16.18
N LEU A 451 -12.98 37.99 15.24
CA LEU A 451 -12.88 36.79 14.37
C LEU A 451 -12.65 35.51 15.20
N LEU A 452 -11.72 35.56 16.15
CA LEU A 452 -11.43 34.44 17.03
C LEU A 452 -12.60 34.13 17.96
N GLU A 453 -13.25 35.15 18.56
CA GLU A 453 -14.44 35.00 19.39
C GLU A 453 -15.58 34.35 18.63
N GLN A 454 -15.87 34.79 17.41
CA GLN A 454 -16.89 34.20 16.56
C GLN A 454 -16.58 32.71 16.26
N SER A 455 -15.35 32.38 15.95
CA SER A 455 -14.92 31.00 15.66
C SER A 455 -15.03 30.11 16.90
N LEU A 456 -14.61 30.63 18.06
CA LEU A 456 -14.70 29.91 19.34
C LEU A 456 -16.16 29.76 19.80
N SER A 457 -17.03 30.75 19.64
CA SER A 457 -18.45 30.63 20.02
C SER A 457 -19.14 29.46 19.33
N SER A 458 -18.80 29.23 18.09
CA SER A 458 -19.38 28.14 17.28
C SER A 458 -18.71 26.78 17.49
N PHE A 459 -17.42 26.77 17.83
CA PHE A 459 -16.60 25.54 17.82
C PHE A 459 -15.67 25.41 19.05
N THR A 460 -16.08 25.92 20.20
CA THR A 460 -15.32 25.84 21.47
C THR A 460 -14.96 24.40 21.83
N SER A 461 -15.85 23.45 21.57
CA SER A 461 -15.61 22.02 21.84
C SER A 461 -14.44 21.44 21.06
N ILE A 462 -14.05 22.05 19.95
CA ILE A 462 -13.00 21.55 19.05
C ILE A 462 -11.74 22.43 19.16
N LEU A 463 -11.90 23.76 19.19
CA LEU A 463 -10.78 24.71 19.12
C LEU A 463 -10.37 25.28 20.48
N GLY A 464 -11.29 25.33 21.44
CA GLY A 464 -11.10 26.02 22.72
C GLY A 464 -10.71 25.14 23.89
N ARG A 465 -10.35 23.89 23.65
CA ARG A 465 -10.02 22.91 24.72
C ARG A 465 -8.55 22.51 24.69
N THR A 466 -8.10 21.99 25.81
CA THR A 466 -6.80 21.34 25.95
C THR A 466 -6.73 20.04 25.16
N THR A 467 -5.53 19.53 24.89
CA THR A 467 -5.35 18.28 24.18
C THR A 467 -5.92 17.11 24.97
N SER A 468 -6.82 16.36 24.36
CA SER A 468 -7.48 15.19 24.95
C SER A 468 -7.10 13.87 24.28
N ILE A 469 -6.26 13.89 23.26
CA ILE A 469 -5.80 12.67 22.59
C ILE A 469 -4.91 11.87 23.54
N GLU A 470 -5.28 10.61 23.75
CA GLU A 470 -4.46 9.68 24.51
C GLU A 470 -3.42 9.02 23.60
N PRO A 471 -2.15 8.96 24.04
CA PRO A 471 -1.13 8.22 23.31
C PRO A 471 -1.55 6.76 23.14
N THR A 472 -1.37 6.21 21.96
CA THR A 472 -1.68 4.80 21.66
C THR A 472 -0.48 4.09 21.05
N ASP A 473 -0.32 2.82 21.42
CA ASP A 473 0.66 1.92 20.79
C ASP A 473 0.10 1.19 19.57
N ALA A 474 -1.12 1.53 19.14
CA ALA A 474 -1.73 0.94 17.96
C ALA A 474 -0.86 1.15 16.72
N ILE A 475 -0.82 0.13 15.86
CA ILE A 475 0.00 0.15 14.64
C ILE A 475 -0.65 0.98 13.55
N GLN A 476 -1.97 0.93 13.45
CA GLN A 476 -2.75 1.74 12.54
C GLN A 476 -3.63 2.69 13.35
N VAL A 477 -3.55 3.97 13.06
CA VAL A 477 -4.27 5.01 13.78
C VAL A 477 -5.10 5.81 12.79
N TYR A 478 -6.42 5.82 12.97
CA TYR A 478 -7.36 6.52 12.11
C TYR A 478 -7.87 7.79 12.78
N TYR A 479 -7.75 8.92 12.08
CA TYR A 479 -8.29 10.22 12.45
C TYR A 479 -9.44 10.54 11.50
N GLU A 480 -10.68 10.41 11.99
CA GLU A 480 -11.91 10.45 11.19
C GLU A 480 -12.56 11.83 11.25
N PHE A 481 -12.78 12.42 10.08
CA PHE A 481 -13.32 13.78 9.92
C PHE A 481 -14.81 13.82 9.48
N ASP A 482 -15.44 12.69 9.31
CA ASP A 482 -16.78 12.55 8.75
C ASP A 482 -17.85 13.34 9.50
N LYS A 483 -17.72 13.48 10.84
CA LYS A 483 -18.67 14.20 11.69
C LYS A 483 -18.44 15.72 11.74
N ILE A 484 -17.39 16.22 11.12
CA ILE A 484 -17.17 17.67 11.02
C ILE A 484 -17.89 18.22 9.78
N SER A 485 -19.02 18.89 9.99
CA SER A 485 -19.82 19.48 8.91
C SER A 485 -19.23 20.77 8.33
N SER A 486 -18.52 21.57 9.13
CA SER A 486 -17.92 22.83 8.70
C SER A 486 -16.64 22.59 7.90
N LYS A 487 -16.65 22.96 6.61
CA LYS A 487 -15.45 22.87 5.75
C LYS A 487 -14.26 23.63 6.34
N ARG A 488 -14.50 24.84 6.90
CA ARG A 488 -13.45 25.67 7.53
C ARG A 488 -12.82 24.97 8.72
N ILE A 489 -13.61 24.40 9.62
CA ILE A 489 -13.11 23.68 10.78
C ILE A 489 -12.38 22.40 10.35
N LYS A 490 -12.87 21.71 9.33
CA LYS A 490 -12.19 20.55 8.75
C LYS A 490 -10.77 20.90 8.29
N GLN A 491 -10.59 22.05 7.62
CA GLN A 491 -9.26 22.54 7.19
C GLN A 491 -8.33 22.89 8.36
N ILE A 492 -8.87 23.55 9.40
CA ILE A 492 -8.10 23.90 10.60
C ILE A 492 -7.65 22.63 11.33
N GLN A 493 -8.56 21.67 11.52
CA GLN A 493 -8.24 20.43 12.19
C GLN A 493 -7.27 19.55 11.36
N PHE A 494 -7.36 19.60 10.05
CA PHE A 494 -6.41 18.92 9.18
C PHE A 494 -4.97 19.39 9.46
N ILE A 495 -4.71 20.69 9.46
CA ILE A 495 -3.39 21.24 9.78
C ILE A 495 -2.96 20.84 11.19
N ASN A 496 -3.88 20.92 12.15
CA ASN A 496 -3.57 20.66 13.55
C ASN A 496 -3.21 19.17 13.81
N ILE A 497 -3.94 18.25 13.18
CA ILE A 497 -3.68 16.82 13.28
C ILE A 497 -2.43 16.42 12.50
N LEU A 498 -2.23 16.98 11.31
CA LEU A 498 -1.02 16.75 10.52
C LEU A 498 0.24 17.16 11.31
N ASP A 499 0.21 18.34 11.93
CA ASP A 499 1.27 18.81 12.81
C ASP A 499 1.50 17.85 13.98
N TYR A 500 0.46 17.43 14.66
CA TYR A 500 0.55 16.44 15.74
C TYR A 500 1.19 15.12 15.28
N ILE A 501 0.75 14.56 14.16
CA ILE A 501 1.27 13.30 13.63
C ILE A 501 2.76 13.43 13.31
N ILE A 502 3.13 14.46 12.56
CA ILE A 502 4.52 14.67 12.10
C ILE A 502 5.50 14.75 13.29
N TYR A 503 5.08 15.38 14.40
CA TYR A 503 5.96 15.52 15.58
C TYR A 503 5.92 14.34 16.54
N THR A 504 4.97 13.42 16.37
CA THR A 504 4.87 12.21 17.19
C THR A 504 5.28 10.95 16.43
N ALA A 505 5.33 11.02 15.11
CA ALA A 505 5.75 9.93 14.24
C ALA A 505 7.27 9.69 14.31
N LYS A 506 7.68 8.47 14.01
CA LYS A 506 9.09 8.06 13.96
C LYS A 506 9.56 7.89 12.51
N PRO A 507 10.87 8.00 12.26
CA PRO A 507 11.41 7.67 10.94
C PRO A 507 10.95 6.27 10.50
N GLY A 508 10.42 6.18 9.28
CA GLY A 508 9.84 4.97 8.73
C GLY A 508 8.32 4.85 8.86
N ASP A 509 7.69 5.65 9.72
CA ASP A 509 6.23 5.70 9.80
C ASP A 509 5.62 6.24 8.50
N VAL A 510 4.36 5.89 8.27
CA VAL A 510 3.63 6.25 7.05
C VAL A 510 2.38 7.04 7.40
N VAL A 511 2.15 8.13 6.68
CA VAL A 511 0.92 8.93 6.78
C VAL A 511 0.11 8.76 5.50
N ILE A 512 -1.10 8.25 5.60
CA ILE A 512 -2.03 8.10 4.48
C ILE A 512 -3.13 9.13 4.64
N ILE A 513 -3.29 10.01 3.64
CA ILE A 513 -4.33 11.04 3.65
C ILE A 513 -5.42 10.63 2.66
N HIS A 514 -6.57 10.21 3.19
CA HIS A 514 -7.71 9.77 2.41
C HIS A 514 -8.58 10.95 1.99
N GLY A 515 -8.82 11.09 0.68
CA GLY A 515 -9.64 12.18 0.14
C GLY A 515 -8.93 13.54 0.20
N TYR A 516 -7.66 13.59 -0.18
CA TYR A 516 -6.86 14.83 -0.13
C TYR A 516 -7.43 15.95 -1.02
N ASP A 517 -8.21 15.61 -2.04
CA ASP A 517 -8.98 16.55 -2.87
C ASP A 517 -10.04 17.36 -2.08
N GLN A 518 -10.34 16.98 -0.83
CA GLN A 518 -11.15 17.79 0.07
C GLN A 518 -10.36 18.91 0.79
N VAL A 519 -9.03 18.89 0.70
CA VAL A 519 -8.17 19.95 1.23
C VAL A 519 -8.18 21.12 0.25
N ASN A 520 -8.42 22.33 0.76
CA ASN A 520 -8.35 23.53 -0.05
C ASN A 520 -6.90 23.74 -0.54
N LYS A 521 -6.73 24.24 -1.79
CA LYS A 521 -5.41 24.50 -2.38
C LYS A 521 -4.49 25.31 -1.46
N GLN A 522 -4.99 26.41 -0.89
CA GLN A 522 -4.19 27.26 0.00
C GLN A 522 -3.75 26.52 1.28
N VAL A 523 -4.59 25.61 1.77
CA VAL A 523 -4.24 24.76 2.93
C VAL A 523 -3.22 23.70 2.51
N ALA A 524 -3.35 23.12 1.32
CA ALA A 524 -2.36 22.19 0.78
C ALA A 524 -1.00 22.88 0.60
N ASP A 525 -0.99 24.11 0.06
CA ASP A 525 0.23 24.94 -0.06
C ASP A 525 0.86 25.22 1.32
N MET A 526 0.04 25.51 2.35
CA MET A 526 0.53 25.70 3.72
C MET A 526 1.11 24.42 4.33
N ALA A 527 0.53 23.28 4.01
CA ALA A 527 0.97 21.97 4.51
C ALA A 527 2.21 21.45 3.78
N TYR A 528 2.46 21.92 2.57
CA TYR A 528 3.52 21.41 1.69
C TYR A 528 4.91 21.46 2.34
N ASP A 529 5.32 22.60 2.86
CA ASP A 529 6.64 22.75 3.50
C ASP A 529 6.77 21.84 4.73
N THR A 530 5.69 21.70 5.48
CA THR A 530 5.65 20.82 6.67
C THR A 530 5.79 19.34 6.27
N ILE A 531 5.12 18.92 5.20
CA ILE A 531 5.21 17.58 4.64
C ILE A 531 6.63 17.32 4.13
N LYS A 532 7.22 18.25 3.37
CA LYS A 532 8.60 18.11 2.87
C LYS A 532 9.62 17.99 4.00
N ALA A 533 9.48 18.80 5.05
CA ALA A 533 10.34 18.67 6.23
C ALA A 533 10.18 17.29 6.92
N ALA A 534 8.96 16.77 6.99
CA ALA A 534 8.71 15.45 7.55
C ALA A 534 9.31 14.30 6.71
N GLU A 535 9.29 14.42 5.38
CA GLU A 535 9.97 13.49 4.48
C GLU A 535 11.48 13.44 4.71
N ASP A 536 12.09 14.58 4.93
CA ASP A 536 13.52 14.66 5.23
C ASP A 536 13.86 14.00 6.58
N HIS A 537 12.87 13.88 7.48
CA HIS A 537 12.96 13.10 8.72
C HIS A 537 12.58 11.62 8.56
N GLY A 538 12.34 11.17 7.33
CA GLY A 538 12.05 9.78 7.00
C GLY A 538 10.60 9.36 7.21
N ILE A 539 9.66 10.28 7.29
CA ILE A 539 8.22 10.00 7.31
C ILE A 539 7.74 9.92 5.86
N ARG A 540 6.95 8.92 5.54
CA ARG A 540 6.45 8.65 4.19
C ARG A 540 4.98 9.06 4.07
N PHE A 541 4.57 9.52 2.89
CA PHE A 541 3.22 9.99 2.64
C PHE A 541 2.57 9.26 1.47
N ILE A 542 1.28 8.92 1.62
CA ILE A 542 0.44 8.42 0.53
C ILE A 542 -0.82 9.29 0.49
N PHE A 543 -1.08 9.91 -0.66
CA PHE A 543 -2.24 10.76 -0.86
C PHE A 543 -3.26 10.03 -1.71
N THR A 544 -4.53 10.01 -1.28
CA THR A 544 -5.61 9.51 -2.12
C THR A 544 -6.53 10.63 -2.56
N PHE A 545 -6.92 10.58 -3.83
CA PHE A 545 -7.84 11.52 -4.47
C PHE A 545 -9.03 10.75 -5.01
N ASP A 546 -10.23 11.21 -4.70
CA ASP A 546 -11.48 10.59 -5.15
C ASP A 546 -11.85 10.99 -6.60
N SER A 547 -11.03 11.83 -7.24
CA SER A 547 -11.13 12.22 -8.65
C SER A 547 -9.77 12.69 -9.18
N LEU A 548 -9.60 12.69 -10.50
CA LEU A 548 -8.42 13.29 -11.16
C LEU A 548 -8.51 14.81 -11.26
N SER A 549 -9.70 15.36 -11.20
CA SER A 549 -9.95 16.78 -11.22
C SER A 549 -10.94 17.14 -10.12
N SER A 550 -10.60 18.10 -9.29
CA SER A 550 -11.54 18.61 -8.29
C SER A 550 -12.52 19.58 -8.95
N PRO A 551 -13.85 19.39 -8.81
CA PRO A 551 -14.80 20.41 -9.22
C PRO A 551 -14.64 21.61 -8.28
N THR A 552 -14.31 22.77 -8.83
CA THR A 552 -14.39 24.03 -8.09
C THR A 552 -15.84 24.38 -7.80
N GLU A 553 -16.09 25.15 -6.73
CA GLU A 553 -17.42 25.59 -6.31
C GLU A 553 -18.18 26.42 -7.40
N ASN A 554 -17.48 26.83 -8.46
CA ASN A 554 -18.01 27.55 -9.62
C ASN A 554 -18.10 26.67 -10.88
N ALA A 555 -18.70 25.52 -10.78
CA ALA A 555 -18.80 24.50 -11.86
C ALA A 555 -19.48 24.97 -13.18
N GLY A 556 -19.63 26.25 -13.42
CA GLY A 556 -20.14 26.84 -14.67
C GLY A 556 -19.08 27.31 -15.67
N LYS A 557 -17.81 27.36 -15.29
CA LYS A 557 -16.73 27.79 -16.20
C LYS A 557 -15.72 26.66 -16.39
N LEU A 558 -15.56 26.24 -17.63
CA LEU A 558 -14.65 25.14 -18.04
C LEU A 558 -13.18 25.38 -17.62
N ASN A 559 -12.80 26.61 -17.28
CA ASN A 559 -11.45 27.02 -16.92
C ASN A 559 -11.12 26.85 -15.42
N ASP A 560 -12.10 26.47 -14.59
CA ASP A 560 -11.92 26.40 -13.13
C ASP A 560 -11.71 24.96 -12.62
N MET A 561 -11.43 24.01 -13.49
CA MET A 561 -11.06 22.66 -13.09
C MET A 561 -9.58 22.63 -12.70
N PHE A 562 -9.31 22.56 -11.40
CA PHE A 562 -7.96 22.27 -10.92
C PHE A 562 -7.60 20.86 -11.33
N THR A 563 -6.45 20.74 -11.98
CA THR A 563 -5.84 19.46 -12.18
C THR A 563 -5.10 19.05 -10.91
N MET A 564 -4.94 17.80 -10.73
CA MET A 564 -4.17 17.21 -9.65
C MET A 564 -2.76 17.83 -9.61
N GLN A 565 -2.10 17.98 -10.75
CA GLN A 565 -0.80 18.59 -10.88
C GLN A 565 -0.78 20.07 -10.45
N GLU A 566 -1.71 20.89 -10.95
CA GLU A 566 -1.74 22.32 -10.65
C GLU A 566 -2.10 22.60 -9.19
N THR A 567 -2.85 21.70 -8.56
CA THR A 567 -3.34 21.89 -7.21
C THR A 567 -2.38 21.36 -6.15
N TYR A 568 -1.81 20.17 -6.36
CA TYR A 568 -1.11 19.44 -5.30
C TYR A 568 0.32 19.07 -5.66
N TYR A 569 0.63 18.89 -6.94
CA TYR A 569 1.95 18.50 -7.41
C TYR A 569 2.37 19.33 -8.62
N LYS A 570 3.61 19.78 -8.63
CA LYS A 570 4.19 20.48 -9.80
C LYS A 570 4.61 19.49 -10.86
N ASP A 571 5.11 18.33 -10.44
CA ASP A 571 5.63 17.32 -11.33
C ASP A 571 5.48 15.93 -10.66
N LEU A 572 4.62 15.08 -11.24
CA LEU A 572 4.41 13.73 -10.71
C LEU A 572 5.61 12.82 -10.92
N ASP A 573 6.41 13.09 -11.95
CA ASP A 573 7.58 12.26 -12.25
C ASP A 573 8.73 12.52 -11.26
N THR A 574 8.87 13.74 -10.74
CA THR A 574 9.95 14.09 -9.81
C THR A 574 9.54 14.09 -8.35
N ASP A 575 8.29 14.47 -8.06
CA ASP A 575 7.83 14.67 -6.68
C ASP A 575 7.24 13.40 -6.05
N VAL A 576 6.85 12.40 -6.86
CA VAL A 576 6.11 11.21 -6.42
C VAL A 576 6.85 9.94 -6.79
N ASP A 577 7.11 9.08 -5.82
CA ASP A 577 7.81 7.80 -6.03
C ASP A 577 7.04 6.85 -6.96
N TRP A 578 5.72 6.80 -6.79
CA TRP A 578 4.80 6.05 -7.65
C TRP A 578 3.39 6.63 -7.60
N SER A 579 2.65 6.40 -8.67
CA SER A 579 1.26 6.84 -8.75
C SER A 579 0.35 5.76 -9.35
N PHE A 580 -0.86 5.64 -8.79
CA PHE A 580 -1.98 4.88 -9.34
C PHE A 580 -2.99 5.86 -9.91
N ILE A 581 -3.14 5.87 -11.22
CA ILE A 581 -4.01 6.81 -11.92
C ILE A 581 -5.15 6.03 -12.55
N GLY A 582 -6.37 6.28 -12.10
CA GLY A 582 -7.57 5.64 -12.62
C GLY A 582 -8.03 6.25 -13.93
N ARG A 583 -9.31 6.02 -14.24
CA ARG A 583 -9.92 6.52 -15.46
C ARG A 583 -9.76 8.02 -15.62
N ALA A 584 -9.24 8.45 -16.75
CA ALA A 584 -9.11 9.84 -17.15
C ALA A 584 -10.11 10.20 -18.26
N LEU A 585 -10.70 11.38 -18.18
CA LEU A 585 -11.50 11.93 -19.29
C LEU A 585 -10.56 12.39 -20.43
N PRO A 586 -11.03 12.50 -21.68
CA PRO A 586 -10.18 12.94 -22.80
C PRO A 586 -9.43 14.25 -22.52
N ARG A 587 -10.07 15.21 -21.85
CA ARG A 587 -9.46 16.50 -21.44
C ARG A 587 -8.41 16.36 -20.34
N GLU A 588 -8.49 15.32 -19.52
CA GLU A 588 -7.56 15.05 -18.42
C GLU A 588 -6.32 14.30 -18.90
N MET A 589 -6.43 13.56 -20.01
CA MET A 589 -5.32 12.78 -20.54
C MET A 589 -4.08 13.61 -20.88
N THR A 590 -4.27 14.77 -21.52
CA THR A 590 -3.15 15.68 -21.83
C THR A 590 -2.45 16.15 -20.56
N LEU A 591 -3.21 16.37 -19.50
CA LEU A 591 -2.68 16.82 -18.22
C LEU A 591 -1.95 15.68 -17.50
N VAL A 592 -2.49 14.46 -17.55
CA VAL A 592 -1.84 13.26 -17.01
C VAL A 592 -0.50 13.01 -17.73
N GLN A 593 -0.49 13.05 -19.07
CA GLN A 593 0.73 12.88 -19.86
C GLN A 593 1.76 13.98 -19.55
N HIS A 594 1.32 15.20 -19.40
CA HIS A 594 2.19 16.32 -19.02
C HIS A 594 2.74 16.13 -17.60
N ALA A 595 1.90 15.72 -16.63
CA ALA A 595 2.30 15.50 -15.25
C ALA A 595 3.29 14.33 -15.10
N LEU A 596 3.16 13.29 -15.94
CA LEU A 596 4.09 12.16 -15.99
C LEU A 596 5.31 12.43 -16.88
N ASN A 597 5.36 13.56 -17.56
CA ASN A 597 6.37 13.92 -18.55
C ASN A 597 6.58 12.80 -19.62
N GLN A 598 5.51 12.10 -19.98
CA GLN A 598 5.56 10.95 -20.87
C GLN A 598 4.38 10.93 -21.85
N ASP A 599 4.64 10.49 -23.09
CA ASP A 599 3.59 10.08 -24.01
C ASP A 599 3.22 8.62 -23.73
N LEU A 600 2.01 8.42 -23.21
CA LEU A 600 1.53 7.09 -22.84
C LEU A 600 1.17 6.21 -24.04
N GLY A 601 1.19 6.77 -25.24
CA GLY A 601 0.80 6.07 -26.46
C GLY A 601 -0.72 5.79 -26.56
N PRO A 602 -1.21 5.46 -27.77
CA PRO A 602 -2.64 5.36 -28.04
C PRO A 602 -3.31 4.19 -27.29
N ALA A 603 -2.61 3.09 -27.07
CA ALA A 603 -3.18 1.92 -26.41
C ALA A 603 -3.52 2.19 -24.92
N ILE A 604 -2.58 2.79 -24.17
CA ILE A 604 -2.81 3.15 -22.75
C ILE A 604 -3.87 4.25 -22.67
N THR A 605 -3.76 5.27 -23.54
CA THR A 605 -4.71 6.37 -23.59
C THR A 605 -6.15 5.87 -23.82
N ASP A 606 -6.36 4.97 -24.77
CA ASP A 606 -7.67 4.36 -25.03
C ASP A 606 -8.17 3.54 -23.83
N MET A 607 -7.31 2.75 -23.20
CA MET A 607 -7.66 1.99 -21.99
C MET A 607 -8.06 2.90 -20.83
N MET A 608 -7.33 3.97 -20.57
CA MET A 608 -7.64 4.91 -19.49
C MET A 608 -8.93 5.68 -19.71
N GLN A 609 -9.33 5.91 -20.96
CA GLN A 609 -10.58 6.60 -21.31
C GLN A 609 -11.81 5.69 -21.24
N ARG A 610 -11.63 4.38 -21.34
CA ARG A 610 -12.75 3.43 -21.32
C ARG A 610 -13.41 3.43 -19.92
N LYS A 611 -14.73 3.20 -19.92
CA LYS A 611 -15.50 3.01 -18.68
C LYS A 611 -15.26 1.61 -18.08
N THR A 612 -14.01 1.22 -17.94
CA THR A 612 -13.67 -0.05 -17.35
C THR A 612 -13.45 0.11 -15.84
N LYS A 613 -13.93 -0.86 -15.11
CA LYS A 613 -13.99 -0.85 -13.66
C LYS A 613 -12.63 -1.22 -13.07
N ASN A 614 -12.23 -0.52 -12.01
CA ASN A 614 -11.03 -0.84 -11.20
C ASN A 614 -9.71 -0.91 -11.99
N GLN A 615 -9.66 -0.33 -13.18
CA GLN A 615 -8.42 -0.28 -13.95
C GLN A 615 -7.63 0.98 -13.62
N VAL A 616 -6.33 0.80 -13.39
CA VAL A 616 -5.41 1.88 -13.07
C VAL A 616 -4.16 1.78 -13.92
N LEU A 617 -3.64 2.93 -14.31
CA LEU A 617 -2.27 3.06 -14.74
C LEU A 617 -1.41 3.15 -13.47
N VAL A 618 -0.49 2.23 -13.31
CA VAL A 618 0.55 2.30 -12.29
C VAL A 618 1.80 2.88 -12.92
N HIS A 619 2.21 4.04 -12.46
CA HIS A 619 3.47 4.66 -12.82
C HIS A 619 4.43 4.58 -11.63
N ARG A 620 5.68 4.19 -11.89
CA ARG A 620 6.72 4.10 -10.88
C ARG A 620 7.97 4.82 -11.38
N HIS A 621 8.34 5.90 -10.68
CA HIS A 621 9.40 6.81 -11.11
C HIS A 621 10.77 6.13 -11.22
N VAL A 622 11.15 5.34 -10.23
CA VAL A 622 12.53 4.82 -10.09
C VAL A 622 12.99 3.95 -11.26
N ASP A 623 12.09 3.23 -11.89
CA ASP A 623 12.37 2.33 -13.03
C ASP A 623 11.52 2.64 -14.26
N GLN A 624 10.80 3.77 -14.24
CA GLN A 624 9.96 4.26 -15.33
C GLN A 624 8.94 3.22 -15.81
N VAL A 625 8.50 2.34 -14.90
CA VAL A 625 7.49 1.33 -15.24
C VAL A 625 6.13 1.98 -15.36
N ASN A 626 5.51 1.79 -16.52
CA ASN A 626 4.11 2.07 -16.75
C ASN A 626 3.38 0.76 -16.96
N ASN A 627 2.46 0.43 -16.08
CA ASN A 627 1.66 -0.78 -16.20
C ASN A 627 0.17 -0.50 -16.01
N PHE A 628 -0.68 -1.21 -16.77
CA PHE A 628 -2.12 -1.05 -16.69
C PHE A 628 -2.75 -2.27 -16.02
N ILE A 629 -3.28 -2.08 -14.82
CA ILE A 629 -3.68 -3.15 -13.91
C ILE A 629 -5.17 -3.05 -13.60
N GLY A 630 -5.84 -4.19 -13.63
CA GLY A 630 -7.15 -4.33 -13.00
C GLY A 630 -6.97 -4.64 -11.52
N LEU A 631 -7.21 -3.67 -10.63
CA LEU A 631 -7.06 -3.87 -9.19
C LEU A 631 -7.95 -4.99 -8.68
N PHE A 632 -7.40 -5.84 -7.82
CA PHE A 632 -8.20 -6.74 -7.02
C PHE A 632 -8.99 -5.92 -6.01
N MET A 633 -10.29 -5.88 -6.21
CA MET A 633 -11.15 -5.39 -5.16
C MET A 633 -11.32 -6.54 -4.18
N LEU A 634 -10.94 -6.32 -2.94
CA LEU A 634 -11.26 -7.23 -1.85
C LEU A 634 -12.78 -7.27 -1.71
N LEU A 635 -13.40 -8.17 -2.45
CA LEU A 635 -14.83 -8.47 -2.40
C LEU A 635 -15.10 -9.48 -1.30
#